data_1e1894c6005b85db0f6ed6c03188596c
#
_entry.id   1e1894c6005b85db0f6ed6c03188596c
#
_cell.length_a   1.000
_cell.length_b   1.000
_cell.length_c   1.000
_cell.angle_alpha   90.00
_cell.angle_beta   90.00
_cell.angle_gamma   90.00
#
_symmetry.space_group_name_H-M   'P 1'
#
loop_
_entity.id
_entity.type
_entity.pdbx_description
1 polymer ?
#
loop_
_entity_poly.entity_id
_entity_poly.type
_entity_poly.pdbx_seq_one_letter_code
_entity_poly.pdbx_strand_id
1 'polypeptide(L)'
;MLKISKDRILEKLNTYAREALRRASELCIEQSGYEITTGHYLMALIEQPAGDTSKILSGIDVSSERLAALLRKSFEKIKRGSTELPQFSPLLLELLQDAFMLSSGELGEDKVRTGAILIALAQNPERYCHFYLLSEFERMDAAALTKGFSQLTLGSMEGGEIPAKGASGVSGGAVQSETALEKFCRNITQQAKEGEIDPVFCRDNEIALMSEILCRRRKNNPILVGEPGVGKTALAEGLALKIIQGDVPETIKGATLWELDMGALQAGASVKGEFERRLKGVLDEVLNAAEKIILFIDEAHTLIGGGGQAGGADAANLLKPALARGQLRAIAATTWSEYKKYFEKDPALTRRFQLVKLDEPSAEQCVTILRGLRGAYEETHGVFITDAALHATSFLSERYLTGRQLPDKALDVLDTACVRVAAEQNARPKALEMLERQILMLEQEKADVERQVLLRAQGITGDIEQIDARLKALGEEEALLKVRWEQEKEQVQQIIALRAQLDTEKNAQDEKSPQDIEGLQAKVDALKEALGFEKEEGQNLINYEVGAGIVAQVIADWMGIPAASMSDDDAVKVLTLGEDLRAVIRGQEGAIGIIHDRLKAARLDFVRRNTPRGVFLLVGPSGVGKTETAEQVAFHLFGGRQFLTTINMSEYQEKHTLSRLIGSPPGYVGYGEGGVLTEAIRKKPYSVVLLDEVEKAHSDIMNLFYQAFDKGVINDGEGREIDCKNLVFFMTSNLGSEAIMQNQETVATASMEALEKALRPHLEQHFKPALLARMRILCFKPLDKETIASIITLKLDQQAELLRESRGIALTWDAQTLEQIAALCSHAENGARMIDQVIERWILPPIAEEALERIVSHDPIEKVHVCAKDGGFELTFLPELTSQMLADQEHEPQETGQD
;
A
#
# COMPACT_ATOMS: atom_id res chain seq x y z
N MET A 1 -1.13 -39.18 -34.66
CA MET A 1 -0.07 -38.33 -34.07
C MET A 1 -0.37 -38.14 -32.59
N LEU A 2 0.54 -38.53 -31.72
CA LEU A 2 0.45 -38.32 -30.27
C LEU A 2 0.51 -36.80 -30.01
N LYS A 3 -0.60 -36.20 -29.56
CA LYS A 3 -0.62 -34.80 -29.15
C LYS A 3 0.12 -34.65 -27.82
N ILE A 4 1.32 -34.10 -27.85
CA ILE A 4 2.07 -33.71 -26.65
C ILE A 4 1.36 -32.52 -26.03
N SER A 5 1.18 -32.49 -24.69
CA SER A 5 0.51 -31.34 -24.03
C SER A 5 1.35 -30.07 -24.16
N LYS A 6 0.68 -28.91 -24.27
CA LYS A 6 1.31 -27.57 -24.43
C LYS A 6 2.39 -27.34 -23.36
N ASP A 7 2.10 -27.66 -22.11
CA ASP A 7 3.00 -27.41 -20.97
C ASP A 7 4.31 -28.22 -21.10
N ARG A 8 4.24 -29.46 -21.55
CA ARG A 8 5.42 -30.29 -21.76
C ARG A 8 6.36 -29.78 -22.88
N ILE A 9 5.82 -29.14 -23.91
CA ILE A 9 6.63 -28.58 -25.00
C ILE A 9 7.35 -27.33 -24.50
N LEU A 10 6.63 -26.48 -23.76
CA LEU A 10 7.21 -25.26 -23.20
C LEU A 10 8.33 -25.55 -22.18
N GLU A 11 8.20 -26.63 -21.40
CA GLU A 11 9.24 -27.09 -20.48
C GLU A 11 10.51 -27.57 -21.20
N LYS A 12 10.38 -28.05 -22.42
CA LYS A 12 11.50 -28.59 -23.21
C LYS A 12 12.26 -27.52 -24.02
N LEU A 13 11.78 -26.31 -24.09
CA LEU A 13 12.51 -25.18 -24.67
C LEU A 13 13.72 -24.83 -23.81
N ASN A 14 14.87 -24.52 -24.45
CA ASN A 14 16.00 -23.97 -23.73
C ASN A 14 15.72 -22.52 -23.29
N THR A 15 16.64 -21.91 -22.57
CA THR A 15 16.52 -20.54 -22.04
C THR A 15 16.30 -19.51 -23.15
N TYR A 16 17.07 -19.62 -24.25
CA TYR A 16 16.99 -18.70 -25.39
C TYR A 16 15.67 -18.82 -26.16
N ALA A 17 15.22 -20.04 -26.45
CA ALA A 17 13.93 -20.27 -27.11
C ALA A 17 12.75 -19.80 -26.25
N ARG A 18 12.85 -19.92 -24.94
CA ARG A 18 11.82 -19.46 -23.99
C ARG A 18 11.80 -17.94 -23.89
N GLU A 19 12.96 -17.29 -23.86
CA GLU A 19 13.08 -15.83 -23.87
C GLU A 19 12.55 -15.23 -25.19
N ALA A 20 12.86 -15.87 -26.34
CA ALA A 20 12.29 -15.48 -27.62
C ALA A 20 10.75 -15.60 -27.64
N LEU A 21 10.19 -16.60 -26.95
CA LEU A 21 8.74 -16.76 -26.86
C LEU A 21 8.11 -15.65 -26.02
N ARG A 22 8.77 -15.25 -24.94
CA ARG A 22 8.35 -14.10 -24.10
C ARG A 22 8.38 -12.81 -24.93
N ARG A 23 9.47 -12.58 -25.68
CA ARG A 23 9.61 -11.41 -26.56
C ARG A 23 8.57 -11.40 -27.69
N ALA A 24 8.23 -12.55 -28.24
CA ALA A 24 7.16 -12.68 -29.24
C ALA A 24 5.78 -12.29 -28.68
N SER A 25 5.54 -12.61 -27.40
CA SER A 25 4.32 -12.18 -26.70
C SER A 25 4.28 -10.66 -26.54
N GLU A 26 5.38 -10.03 -26.14
CA GLU A 26 5.51 -8.58 -26.03
C GLU A 26 5.26 -7.89 -27.39
N LEU A 27 5.91 -8.37 -28.47
CA LEU A 27 5.70 -7.85 -29.82
C LEU A 27 4.25 -7.95 -30.28
N CYS A 28 3.53 -9.01 -29.93
CA CYS A 28 2.13 -9.16 -30.22
C CYS A 28 1.25 -8.15 -29.46
N ILE A 29 1.59 -7.89 -28.18
CA ILE A 29 0.89 -6.89 -27.33
C ILE A 29 1.15 -5.49 -27.86
N GLU A 30 2.39 -5.14 -28.19
CA GLU A 30 2.78 -3.84 -28.78
C GLU A 30 1.98 -3.55 -30.05
N GLN A 31 1.62 -4.60 -30.80
CA GLN A 31 0.83 -4.49 -32.03
C GLN A 31 -0.69 -4.65 -31.83
N SER A 32 -1.16 -4.79 -30.58
CA SER A 32 -2.56 -5.06 -30.22
C SER A 32 -3.15 -6.27 -30.97
N GLY A 33 -2.33 -7.33 -31.13
CA GLY A 33 -2.71 -8.56 -31.83
C GLY A 33 -3.52 -9.51 -30.96
N TYR A 34 -4.33 -10.38 -31.59
CA TYR A 34 -5.13 -11.40 -30.88
C TYR A 34 -4.37 -12.70 -30.63
N GLU A 35 -3.42 -13.04 -31.50
CA GLU A 35 -2.68 -14.30 -31.44
C GLU A 35 -1.17 -14.10 -31.67
N ILE A 36 -0.38 -14.81 -30.88
CA ILE A 36 1.07 -14.88 -31.06
C ILE A 36 1.35 -15.85 -32.20
N THR A 37 1.73 -15.31 -33.35
CA THR A 37 1.97 -16.09 -34.58
C THR A 37 3.42 -16.57 -34.68
N THR A 38 3.68 -17.49 -35.61
CA THR A 38 5.05 -17.93 -35.97
C THR A 38 5.94 -16.77 -36.42
N GLY A 39 5.34 -15.73 -37.04
CA GLY A 39 6.06 -14.52 -37.45
C GLY A 39 6.57 -13.70 -36.27
N HIS A 40 5.77 -13.52 -35.22
CA HIS A 40 6.21 -12.84 -34.00
C HIS A 40 7.38 -13.60 -33.34
N TYR A 41 7.27 -14.93 -33.32
CA TYR A 41 8.32 -15.76 -32.74
C TYR A 41 9.62 -15.73 -33.56
N LEU A 42 9.53 -15.80 -34.90
CA LEU A 42 10.68 -15.68 -35.77
C LEU A 42 11.36 -14.31 -35.65
N MET A 43 10.59 -13.23 -35.49
CA MET A 43 11.15 -11.91 -35.25
C MET A 43 11.95 -11.84 -33.96
N ALA A 44 11.39 -12.40 -32.90
CA ALA A 44 12.07 -12.48 -31.59
C ALA A 44 13.35 -13.34 -31.64
N LEU A 45 13.35 -14.42 -32.45
CA LEU A 45 14.53 -15.26 -32.66
C LEU A 45 15.63 -14.50 -33.41
N ILE A 46 15.29 -13.67 -34.39
CA ILE A 46 16.24 -12.87 -35.16
C ILE A 46 16.83 -11.73 -34.32
N GLU A 47 16.07 -11.20 -33.37
CA GLU A 47 16.52 -10.15 -32.45
C GLU A 47 17.57 -10.64 -31.43
N GLN A 48 17.81 -11.94 -31.31
CA GLN A 48 18.80 -12.52 -30.39
C GLN A 48 20.18 -12.74 -31.08
N PRO A 49 21.19 -11.87 -30.89
CA PRO A 49 22.47 -11.95 -31.61
C PRO A 49 23.36 -13.12 -31.15
N ALA A 50 23.14 -13.63 -29.95
CA ALA A 50 23.96 -14.71 -29.36
C ALA A 50 23.36 -16.12 -29.56
N GLY A 51 22.17 -16.25 -30.15
CA GLY A 51 21.44 -17.50 -30.35
C GLY A 51 21.92 -18.28 -31.61
N ASP A 52 21.52 -19.55 -31.66
CA ASP A 52 21.80 -20.43 -32.81
C ASP A 52 21.22 -19.85 -34.11
N THR A 53 20.02 -19.29 -34.06
CA THR A 53 19.34 -18.68 -35.22
C THR A 53 20.23 -17.64 -35.90
N SER A 54 20.87 -16.75 -35.17
CA SER A 54 21.76 -15.71 -35.70
C SER A 54 23.01 -16.33 -36.34
N LYS A 55 23.58 -17.37 -35.73
CA LYS A 55 24.76 -18.07 -36.25
C LYS A 55 24.46 -18.85 -37.52
N ILE A 56 23.33 -19.56 -37.56
CA ILE A 56 22.89 -20.29 -38.75
C ILE A 56 22.64 -19.33 -39.91
N LEU A 57 21.89 -18.26 -39.71
CA LEU A 57 21.60 -17.26 -40.73
C LEU A 57 22.89 -16.63 -41.30
N SER A 58 23.88 -16.31 -40.44
CA SER A 58 25.15 -15.79 -40.86
C SER A 58 25.99 -16.84 -41.65
N GLY A 59 25.87 -18.14 -41.28
CA GLY A 59 26.60 -19.23 -41.95
C GLY A 59 26.09 -19.60 -43.35
N ILE A 60 24.81 -19.22 -43.66
CA ILE A 60 24.18 -19.47 -44.97
C ILE A 60 23.99 -18.19 -45.79
N ASP A 61 24.63 -17.09 -45.41
CA ASP A 61 24.60 -15.79 -46.10
C ASP A 61 23.19 -15.23 -46.30
N VAL A 62 22.31 -15.45 -45.32
CA VAL A 62 20.96 -14.87 -45.28
C VAL A 62 20.92 -13.66 -44.34
N SER A 63 20.57 -12.50 -44.90
CA SER A 63 20.53 -11.25 -44.15
C SER A 63 19.37 -11.26 -43.15
N SER A 64 19.68 -11.20 -41.84
CA SER A 64 18.72 -11.07 -40.75
C SER A 64 17.90 -9.77 -40.86
N GLU A 65 18.49 -8.68 -41.33
CA GLU A 65 17.82 -7.39 -41.56
C GLU A 65 16.75 -7.49 -42.65
N ARG A 66 17.05 -8.22 -43.73
CA ARG A 66 16.09 -8.43 -44.81
C ARG A 66 14.94 -9.29 -44.35
N LEU A 67 15.17 -10.35 -43.59
CA LEU A 67 14.13 -11.18 -43.00
C LEU A 67 13.26 -10.34 -42.02
N ALA A 68 13.86 -9.52 -41.18
CA ALA A 68 13.13 -8.63 -40.28
C ALA A 68 12.26 -7.61 -41.02
N ALA A 69 12.75 -7.05 -42.15
CA ALA A 69 11.96 -6.14 -42.98
C ALA A 69 10.75 -6.81 -43.60
N LEU A 70 10.89 -8.06 -44.09
CA LEU A 70 9.79 -8.85 -44.63
C LEU A 70 8.77 -9.25 -43.56
N LEU A 71 9.23 -9.56 -42.34
CA LEU A 71 8.36 -9.84 -41.19
C LEU A 71 7.54 -8.62 -40.80
N ARG A 72 8.15 -7.43 -40.69
CA ARG A 72 7.41 -6.18 -40.41
C ARG A 72 6.32 -5.92 -41.44
N LYS A 73 6.60 -6.18 -42.73
CA LYS A 73 5.59 -6.05 -43.80
C LYS A 73 4.46 -7.08 -43.64
N SER A 74 4.75 -8.27 -43.13
CA SER A 74 3.72 -9.27 -42.84
C SER A 74 2.78 -8.88 -41.71
N PHE A 75 3.30 -8.13 -40.71
CA PHE A 75 2.53 -7.66 -39.56
C PHE A 75 1.51 -6.55 -39.92
N GLU A 76 1.69 -5.83 -41.03
CA GLU A 76 0.71 -4.83 -41.48
C GLU A 76 -0.68 -5.43 -41.80
N LYS A 77 -0.72 -6.74 -42.07
CA LYS A 77 -1.97 -7.46 -42.43
C LYS A 77 -2.59 -8.22 -41.26
N ILE A 78 -2.01 -8.20 -40.07
CA ILE A 78 -2.57 -8.86 -38.89
C ILE A 78 -3.72 -8.03 -38.33
N LYS A 79 -4.81 -8.71 -37.93
CA LYS A 79 -5.94 -8.06 -37.25
C LYS A 79 -5.49 -7.45 -35.92
N ARG A 80 -5.76 -6.16 -35.74
CA ARG A 80 -5.39 -5.37 -34.54
C ARG A 80 -6.63 -4.98 -33.76
N GLY A 81 -6.47 -4.67 -32.46
CA GLY A 81 -7.53 -4.12 -31.59
C GLY A 81 -7.92 -5.04 -30.44
N SER A 82 -7.06 -5.98 -30.04
CA SER A 82 -7.28 -6.77 -28.82
C SER A 82 -6.93 -5.98 -27.57
N THR A 83 -7.81 -6.04 -26.58
CA THR A 83 -7.60 -5.56 -25.20
C THR A 83 -7.33 -6.73 -24.22
N GLU A 84 -7.43 -7.98 -24.71
CA GLU A 84 -7.17 -9.19 -23.93
C GLU A 84 -5.76 -9.71 -24.19
N LEU A 85 -5.24 -10.54 -23.25
CA LEU A 85 -3.94 -11.19 -23.41
C LEU A 85 -3.95 -12.11 -24.64
N PRO A 86 -2.95 -12.00 -25.56
CA PRO A 86 -2.94 -12.77 -26.80
C PRO A 86 -2.72 -14.27 -26.52
N GLN A 87 -3.38 -15.11 -27.29
CA GLN A 87 -3.24 -16.56 -27.23
C GLN A 87 -2.17 -17.07 -28.21
N PHE A 88 -1.57 -18.21 -27.95
CA PHE A 88 -0.68 -18.87 -28.91
C PHE A 88 -1.46 -19.37 -30.13
N SER A 89 -1.04 -19.02 -31.34
CA SER A 89 -1.63 -19.56 -32.55
C SER A 89 -1.43 -21.09 -32.63
N PRO A 90 -2.39 -21.83 -33.17
CA PRO A 90 -2.25 -23.28 -33.35
C PRO A 90 -0.98 -23.66 -34.15
N LEU A 91 -0.65 -22.86 -35.18
CA LEU A 91 0.52 -23.09 -36.03
C LEU A 91 1.84 -22.90 -35.27
N LEU A 92 1.90 -21.97 -34.30
CA LEU A 92 3.08 -21.80 -33.46
C LEU A 92 3.29 -23.03 -32.57
N LEU A 93 2.23 -23.57 -32.00
CA LEU A 93 2.32 -24.77 -31.18
C LEU A 93 2.73 -26.01 -31.99
N GLU A 94 2.25 -26.13 -33.23
CA GLU A 94 2.66 -27.19 -34.16
C GLU A 94 4.13 -27.06 -34.54
N LEU A 95 4.60 -25.84 -34.83
CA LEU A 95 6.01 -25.58 -35.11
C LEU A 95 6.92 -26.02 -33.95
N LEU A 96 6.52 -25.70 -32.70
CA LEU A 96 7.27 -26.12 -31.52
C LEU A 96 7.27 -27.63 -31.31
N GLN A 97 6.19 -28.33 -31.70
CA GLN A 97 6.15 -29.78 -31.68
C GLN A 97 7.12 -30.39 -32.73
N ASP A 98 7.13 -29.86 -33.95
CA ASP A 98 8.03 -30.32 -35.02
C ASP A 98 9.49 -30.06 -34.65
N ALA A 99 9.78 -28.89 -34.06
CA ALA A 99 11.10 -28.55 -33.57
C ALA A 99 11.54 -29.49 -32.43
N PHE A 100 10.61 -29.88 -31.53
CA PHE A 100 10.92 -30.86 -30.49
C PHE A 100 11.22 -32.26 -31.05
N MET A 101 10.44 -32.71 -32.05
CA MET A 101 10.69 -33.99 -32.72
C MET A 101 12.04 -33.99 -33.41
N LEU A 102 12.42 -32.90 -34.08
CA LEU A 102 13.71 -32.71 -34.72
C LEU A 102 14.85 -32.71 -33.71
N SER A 103 14.73 -31.96 -32.60
CA SER A 103 15.73 -31.87 -31.53
C SER A 103 16.00 -33.24 -30.94
N SER A 104 14.97 -33.97 -30.53
CA SER A 104 15.12 -35.26 -29.85
C SER A 104 15.43 -36.41 -30.79
N GLY A 105 14.93 -36.36 -32.04
CA GLY A 105 15.07 -37.45 -33.01
C GLY A 105 16.35 -37.41 -33.87
N GLU A 106 16.66 -36.23 -34.44
CA GLU A 106 17.70 -36.09 -35.41
C GLU A 106 18.94 -35.36 -34.87
N LEU A 107 18.75 -34.37 -33.95
CA LEU A 107 19.83 -33.57 -33.41
C LEU A 107 20.42 -34.18 -32.09
N GLY A 108 19.70 -35.09 -31.45
CA GLY A 108 20.15 -35.73 -30.22
C GLY A 108 20.19 -34.81 -28.98
N GLU A 109 19.41 -33.72 -29.00
CA GLU A 109 19.35 -32.71 -27.94
C GLU A 109 18.17 -32.94 -26.98
N ASP A 110 18.38 -32.82 -25.70
CA ASP A 110 17.34 -32.99 -24.70
C ASP A 110 16.39 -31.77 -24.59
N LYS A 111 16.85 -30.60 -25.05
CA LYS A 111 16.07 -29.37 -25.09
C LYS A 111 16.00 -28.78 -26.50
N VAL A 112 14.93 -28.10 -26.80
CA VAL A 112 14.71 -27.44 -28.08
C VAL A 112 15.49 -26.12 -28.10
N ARG A 113 16.48 -26.04 -28.98
CA ARG A 113 17.32 -24.87 -29.22
C ARG A 113 16.70 -23.97 -30.31
N THR A 114 17.09 -22.70 -30.36
CA THR A 114 16.54 -21.76 -31.36
C THR A 114 16.88 -22.16 -32.80
N GLY A 115 18.03 -22.81 -33.02
CA GLY A 115 18.43 -23.37 -34.31
C GLY A 115 17.55 -24.52 -34.77
N ALA A 116 17.10 -25.39 -33.90
CA ALA A 116 16.15 -26.46 -34.24
C ALA A 116 14.80 -25.91 -34.71
N ILE A 117 14.34 -24.79 -34.11
CA ILE A 117 13.11 -24.12 -34.50
C ILE A 117 13.24 -23.51 -35.89
N LEU A 118 14.38 -22.89 -36.19
CA LEU A 118 14.68 -22.37 -37.54
C LEU A 118 14.69 -23.47 -38.59
N ILE A 119 15.30 -24.63 -38.29
CA ILE A 119 15.32 -25.78 -39.20
C ILE A 119 13.91 -26.34 -39.40
N ALA A 120 13.09 -26.46 -38.36
CA ALA A 120 11.71 -26.91 -38.50
C ALA A 120 10.86 -25.94 -39.36
N LEU A 121 11.12 -24.62 -39.27
CA LEU A 121 10.52 -23.63 -40.17
C LEU A 121 10.97 -23.85 -41.61
N ALA A 122 12.27 -24.12 -41.83
CA ALA A 122 12.84 -24.37 -43.17
C ALA A 122 12.40 -25.71 -43.77
N GLN A 123 12.04 -26.72 -42.99
CA GLN A 123 11.50 -27.99 -43.48
C GLN A 123 10.07 -27.84 -44.08
N ASN A 124 9.25 -26.97 -43.50
CA ASN A 124 7.87 -26.77 -43.98
C ASN A 124 7.52 -25.28 -44.09
N PRO A 125 8.18 -24.51 -44.98
CA PRO A 125 8.03 -23.06 -45.06
C PRO A 125 6.61 -22.63 -45.47
N GLU A 126 5.97 -23.39 -46.36
CA GLU A 126 4.59 -23.11 -46.83
C GLU A 126 3.58 -23.17 -45.68
N ARG A 127 3.85 -23.99 -44.65
CA ARG A 127 2.92 -24.17 -43.51
C ARG A 127 3.11 -23.11 -42.42
N TYR A 128 4.37 -22.73 -42.15
CA TYR A 128 4.70 -21.93 -40.99
C TYR A 128 5.06 -20.49 -41.32
N CYS A 129 5.45 -20.18 -42.58
CA CYS A 129 5.87 -18.86 -42.96
C CYS A 129 4.78 -18.11 -43.73
N HIS A 130 4.74 -16.80 -43.56
CA HIS A 130 3.91 -15.95 -44.41
C HIS A 130 4.49 -15.91 -45.84
N PHE A 131 3.66 -15.79 -46.86
CA PHE A 131 4.08 -15.87 -48.28
C PHE A 131 5.22 -14.89 -48.66
N TYR A 132 5.40 -13.78 -47.97
CA TYR A 132 6.52 -12.87 -48.17
C TYR A 132 7.90 -13.48 -47.79
N LEU A 133 7.91 -14.50 -46.96
CA LEU A 133 9.12 -15.16 -46.46
C LEU A 133 9.46 -16.44 -47.24
N LEU A 134 8.54 -16.99 -47.99
CA LEU A 134 8.71 -18.29 -48.68
C LEU A 134 10.00 -18.33 -49.52
N SER A 135 10.24 -17.30 -50.33
CA SER A 135 11.39 -17.24 -51.24
C SER A 135 12.74 -17.25 -50.47
N GLU A 136 12.79 -16.78 -49.25
CA GLU A 136 14.01 -16.81 -48.42
C GLU A 136 14.19 -18.18 -47.76
N PHE A 137 13.11 -18.80 -47.29
CA PHE A 137 13.15 -20.12 -46.67
C PHE A 137 13.30 -21.27 -47.66
N GLU A 138 12.79 -21.17 -48.90
CA GLU A 138 13.02 -22.13 -49.99
C GLU A 138 14.49 -22.25 -50.43
N ARG A 139 15.28 -21.21 -50.16
CA ARG A 139 16.73 -21.23 -50.41
C ARG A 139 17.52 -21.96 -49.32
N MET A 140 16.89 -22.26 -48.20
CA MET A 140 17.50 -22.95 -47.06
C MET A 140 17.33 -24.45 -47.24
N ASP A 141 18.41 -25.17 -47.48
CA ASP A 141 18.40 -26.65 -47.50
C ASP A 141 18.34 -27.18 -46.05
N ALA A 142 17.13 -27.49 -45.57
CA ALA A 142 16.88 -27.99 -44.23
C ALA A 142 17.66 -29.28 -43.92
N ALA A 143 17.87 -30.15 -44.89
CA ALA A 143 18.64 -31.39 -44.72
C ALA A 143 20.13 -31.09 -44.53
N ALA A 144 20.70 -30.14 -45.27
CA ALA A 144 22.06 -29.66 -45.08
C ALA A 144 22.23 -28.97 -43.71
N LEU A 145 21.26 -28.16 -43.30
CA LEU A 145 21.26 -27.49 -41.98
C LEU A 145 21.21 -28.49 -40.81
N THR A 146 20.39 -29.54 -40.91
CA THR A 146 20.35 -30.61 -39.92
C THR A 146 21.68 -31.35 -39.79
N LYS A 147 22.27 -31.73 -40.90
CA LYS A 147 23.59 -32.40 -40.91
C LYS A 147 24.72 -31.51 -40.44
N GLY A 148 24.70 -30.24 -40.78
CA GLY A 148 25.71 -29.24 -40.40
C GLY A 148 25.46 -28.57 -39.05
N PHE A 149 24.40 -28.93 -38.30
CA PHE A 149 23.94 -28.24 -37.11
C PHE A 149 25.04 -27.93 -36.10
N SER A 150 25.81 -28.96 -35.71
CA SER A 150 26.91 -28.81 -34.73
C SER A 150 28.03 -27.87 -35.19
N GLN A 151 28.27 -27.78 -36.53
CA GLN A 151 29.27 -26.86 -37.07
C GLN A 151 28.75 -25.44 -37.20
N LEU A 152 27.51 -25.28 -37.64
CA LEU A 152 26.88 -23.98 -37.84
C LEU A 152 26.55 -23.26 -36.51
N THR A 153 26.36 -24.02 -35.45
CA THR A 153 26.10 -23.47 -34.10
C THR A 153 27.36 -23.35 -33.23
N LEU A 154 28.57 -23.64 -33.82
CA LEU A 154 29.84 -23.46 -33.12
C LEU A 154 30.04 -22.00 -32.71
N GLY A 155 30.20 -21.75 -31.40
CA GLY A 155 30.33 -20.41 -30.83
C GLY A 155 29.00 -19.71 -30.55
N SER A 156 27.88 -20.43 -30.62
CA SER A 156 26.60 -19.99 -30.04
C SER A 156 26.62 -20.19 -28.53
N MET A 157 26.01 -19.29 -27.79
CA MET A 157 25.88 -19.41 -26.33
C MET A 157 24.85 -20.48 -25.89
N GLU A 158 24.08 -21.03 -26.80
CA GLU A 158 23.11 -22.10 -26.52
C GLU A 158 23.78 -23.49 -26.36
N GLY A 159 25.03 -23.66 -26.81
CA GLY A 159 25.77 -24.92 -26.75
C GLY A 159 26.38 -25.27 -25.40
N GLY A 160 26.22 -24.45 -24.36
CA GLY A 160 26.81 -24.66 -23.04
C GLY A 160 26.05 -25.64 -22.12
N GLU A 161 24.92 -26.18 -22.52
CA GLU A 161 24.14 -27.17 -21.76
C GLU A 161 24.33 -28.58 -22.31
N ILE A 162 25.51 -29.24 -22.05
CA ILE A 162 25.74 -30.64 -22.44
C ILE A 162 25.38 -31.57 -21.28
N PRO A 163 24.43 -32.51 -21.44
CA PRO A 163 24.28 -33.60 -20.49
C PRO A 163 25.37 -34.67 -20.68
N ALA A 164 26.06 -34.96 -19.59
CA ALA A 164 27.10 -35.98 -19.56
C ALA A 164 26.56 -37.38 -19.80
N LYS A 165 26.98 -38.05 -20.87
CA LYS A 165 27.01 -39.53 -20.95
C LYS A 165 28.32 -40.00 -21.59
N GLY A 166 29.10 -40.59 -20.70
CA GLY A 166 30.03 -41.75 -20.86
C GLY A 166 31.05 -41.76 -21.99
N ALA A 167 32.33 -41.55 -21.64
CA ALA A 167 33.39 -42.51 -21.88
C ALA A 167 34.70 -41.97 -21.31
N SER A 168 35.35 -42.83 -20.60
CA SER A 168 36.65 -42.78 -19.95
C SER A 168 37.81 -42.14 -20.78
N GLY A 169 38.61 -41.33 -20.08
CA GLY A 169 40.05 -41.22 -20.41
C GLY A 169 40.66 -39.83 -20.37
N VAL A 170 41.48 -39.57 -19.31
CA VAL A 170 42.70 -38.75 -19.25
C VAL A 170 42.56 -37.24 -18.97
N SER A 171 42.76 -36.95 -17.69
CA SER A 171 43.53 -35.85 -17.04
C SER A 171 43.48 -34.41 -17.58
N GLY A 172 43.01 -33.52 -16.67
CA GLY A 172 43.59 -32.19 -16.50
C GLY A 172 42.63 -31.03 -16.44
N GLY A 173 42.25 -30.61 -15.24
CA GLY A 173 41.52 -29.35 -14.97
C GLY A 173 40.18 -29.60 -14.31
N ALA A 174 40.11 -29.50 -12.97
CA ALA A 174 38.93 -29.67 -12.18
C ALA A 174 37.89 -28.60 -12.49
N VAL A 175 36.86 -28.93 -13.25
CA VAL A 175 35.56 -28.28 -13.19
C VAL A 175 34.83 -28.92 -12.02
N GLN A 176 34.73 -28.22 -10.91
CA GLN A 176 33.94 -28.63 -9.75
C GLN A 176 32.50 -28.83 -10.20
N SER A 177 32.02 -30.08 -10.15
CA SER A 177 30.57 -30.34 -10.24
C SER A 177 29.91 -29.68 -9.05
N GLU A 178 29.05 -28.69 -9.29
CA GLU A 178 28.23 -28.07 -8.24
C GLU A 178 27.58 -29.16 -7.39
N THR A 179 27.82 -29.09 -6.08
CA THR A 179 27.30 -30.02 -5.11
C THR A 179 25.76 -29.81 -4.93
N ALA A 180 25.04 -30.76 -4.35
CA ALA A 180 23.62 -30.57 -4.05
C ALA A 180 23.40 -29.42 -3.06
N LEU A 181 24.36 -29.17 -2.18
CA LEU A 181 24.42 -28.03 -1.28
C LEU A 181 24.49 -26.71 -2.06
N GLU A 182 25.34 -26.57 -3.03
CA GLU A 182 25.48 -25.35 -3.85
C GLU A 182 24.27 -25.10 -4.76
N LYS A 183 23.54 -26.15 -5.14
CA LYS A 183 22.33 -26.05 -6.00
C LYS A 183 21.07 -25.68 -5.26
N PHE A 184 20.92 -26.12 -4.01
CA PHE A 184 19.69 -26.02 -3.25
C PHE A 184 19.82 -25.27 -1.92
N CYS A 185 21.02 -24.77 -1.61
CA CYS A 185 21.28 -24.01 -0.41
C CYS A 185 22.13 -22.77 -0.72
N ARG A 186 21.93 -21.71 0.06
CA ARG A 186 22.69 -20.47 0.01
C ARG A 186 23.70 -20.46 1.16
N ASN A 187 24.94 -20.15 0.90
CA ASN A 187 25.97 -20.09 1.93
C ASN A 187 26.00 -18.72 2.61
N ILE A 188 25.27 -18.57 3.72
CA ILE A 188 25.22 -17.32 4.51
C ILE A 188 26.60 -16.94 5.05
N THR A 189 27.43 -17.91 5.50
CA THR A 189 28.76 -17.62 6.01
C THR A 189 29.70 -17.06 4.92
N GLN A 190 29.55 -17.52 3.68
CA GLN A 190 30.35 -16.99 2.57
C GLN A 190 29.94 -15.55 2.24
N GLN A 191 28.65 -15.25 2.17
CA GLN A 191 28.15 -13.90 1.97
C GLN A 191 28.58 -12.94 3.08
N ALA A 192 28.56 -13.42 4.32
CA ALA A 192 29.08 -12.63 5.46
C ALA A 192 30.57 -12.31 5.31
N LYS A 193 31.39 -13.22 4.75
CA LYS A 193 32.83 -12.98 4.45
C LYS A 193 33.03 -11.97 3.32
N GLU A 194 32.12 -12.00 2.34
CA GLU A 194 32.14 -11.09 1.19
C GLU A 194 31.60 -9.70 1.53
N GLY A 195 31.04 -9.52 2.72
CA GLY A 195 30.49 -8.24 3.18
C GLY A 195 29.09 -7.94 2.62
N GLU A 196 28.41 -8.95 2.10
CA GLU A 196 27.06 -8.82 1.53
C GLU A 196 25.94 -8.84 2.58
N ILE A 197 26.27 -9.12 3.85
CA ILE A 197 25.29 -9.19 4.94
C ILE A 197 25.41 -7.97 5.83
N ASP A 198 24.27 -7.35 6.04
CA ASP A 198 24.16 -6.20 6.93
C ASP A 198 24.41 -6.55 8.40
N PRO A 199 24.97 -5.62 9.19
CA PRO A 199 25.16 -5.81 10.63
C PRO A 199 23.83 -5.99 11.34
N VAL A 200 23.75 -6.94 12.26
CA VAL A 200 22.54 -7.24 13.04
C VAL A 200 22.65 -6.59 14.42
N PHE A 201 21.69 -5.76 14.77
CA PHE A 201 21.63 -5.00 16.01
C PHE A 201 20.49 -5.45 16.92
N CYS A 202 20.65 -5.22 18.23
CA CYS A 202 19.63 -5.45 19.26
C CYS A 202 19.11 -6.90 19.38
N ARG A 203 19.89 -7.88 18.93
CA ARG A 203 19.56 -9.32 18.99
C ARG A 203 20.65 -10.19 19.65
N ASP A 204 21.54 -9.58 20.42
CA ASP A 204 22.69 -10.28 21.01
C ASP A 204 22.27 -11.39 21.97
N ASN A 205 21.20 -11.19 22.75
CA ASN A 205 20.71 -12.18 23.69
C ASN A 205 20.17 -13.44 22.98
N GLU A 206 19.40 -13.24 21.93
CA GLU A 206 18.83 -14.31 21.13
C GLU A 206 19.91 -15.08 20.37
N ILE A 207 20.91 -14.38 19.79
CA ILE A 207 22.06 -15.01 19.13
C ILE A 207 22.91 -15.81 20.15
N ALA A 208 23.14 -15.28 21.34
CA ALA A 208 23.85 -15.99 22.40
C ALA A 208 23.09 -17.24 22.83
N LEU A 209 21.75 -17.16 22.99
CA LEU A 209 20.91 -18.31 23.32
C LEU A 209 20.93 -19.36 22.20
N MET A 210 20.86 -18.95 20.92
CA MET A 210 21.00 -19.87 19.79
C MET A 210 22.35 -20.60 19.84
N SER A 211 23.44 -19.86 20.05
CA SER A 211 24.79 -20.40 20.14
C SER A 211 24.91 -21.42 21.29
N GLU A 212 24.34 -21.12 22.45
CA GLU A 212 24.27 -22.04 23.59
C GLU A 212 23.51 -23.32 23.26
N ILE A 213 22.30 -23.17 22.59
CA ILE A 213 21.49 -24.33 22.20
C ILE A 213 22.24 -25.23 21.23
N LEU A 214 22.91 -24.66 20.21
CA LEU A 214 23.69 -25.42 19.22
C LEU A 214 24.87 -26.19 19.86
N CYS A 215 25.34 -25.76 21.01
CA CYS A 215 26.41 -26.46 21.75
C CYS A 215 25.92 -27.62 22.65
N ARG A 216 24.63 -27.75 22.85
CA ARG A 216 24.04 -28.79 23.72
C ARG A 216 24.20 -30.19 23.11
N ARG A 217 24.29 -31.19 23.96
CA ARG A 217 24.35 -32.61 23.53
C ARG A 217 23.00 -33.16 23.09
N ARG A 218 21.90 -32.60 23.61
CA ARG A 218 20.50 -32.96 23.30
C ARG A 218 19.71 -31.69 23.18
N LYS A 219 18.65 -31.69 22.34
CA LYS A 219 17.88 -30.51 22.00
C LYS A 219 18.81 -29.37 21.51
N ASN A 220 19.67 -29.72 20.58
CA ASN A 220 20.73 -28.86 20.04
C ASN A 220 20.31 -28.11 18.76
N ASN A 221 19.04 -28.10 18.45
CA ASN A 221 18.50 -27.36 17.31
C ASN A 221 17.58 -26.25 17.84
N PRO A 222 17.92 -24.96 17.66
CA PRO A 222 17.01 -23.88 17.96
C PRO A 222 15.87 -23.80 16.96
N ILE A 223 14.68 -23.46 17.41
CA ILE A 223 13.57 -23.05 16.58
C ILE A 223 13.18 -21.61 16.92
N LEU A 224 13.33 -20.73 15.95
CA LEU A 224 13.02 -19.31 16.03
C LEU A 224 11.52 -19.13 15.80
N VAL A 225 10.80 -18.64 16.79
CA VAL A 225 9.35 -18.46 16.68
C VAL A 225 9.01 -17.00 16.96
N GLY A 226 8.40 -16.36 15.98
CA GLY A 226 7.99 -14.97 16.03
C GLY A 226 7.11 -14.61 14.83
N GLU A 227 6.42 -13.49 14.93
CA GLU A 227 5.57 -13.00 13.85
C GLU A 227 6.40 -12.67 12.58
N PRO A 228 5.78 -12.61 11.38
CA PRO A 228 6.46 -12.18 10.16
C PRO A 228 7.05 -10.77 10.32
N GLY A 229 8.27 -10.54 9.81
CA GLY A 229 8.90 -9.22 9.86
C GLY A 229 9.67 -8.87 11.13
N VAL A 230 9.72 -9.76 12.16
CA VAL A 230 10.49 -9.48 13.42
C VAL A 230 12.01 -9.73 13.28
N GLY A 231 12.50 -10.17 12.12
CA GLY A 231 13.92 -10.40 11.85
C GLY A 231 14.41 -11.80 12.19
N LYS A 232 13.64 -12.87 11.92
CA LYS A 232 14.05 -14.26 12.11
C LYS A 232 15.27 -14.63 11.25
N THR A 233 15.28 -14.26 9.99
CA THR A 233 16.37 -14.51 9.05
C THR A 233 17.62 -13.72 9.45
N ALA A 234 17.47 -12.46 9.83
CA ALA A 234 18.56 -11.62 10.32
C ALA A 234 19.28 -12.23 11.53
N LEU A 235 18.57 -13.01 12.37
CA LEU A 235 19.19 -13.71 13.51
C LEU A 235 20.20 -14.79 13.04
N ALA A 236 19.85 -15.51 11.96
CA ALA A 236 20.77 -16.49 11.35
C ALA A 236 21.98 -15.80 10.71
N GLU A 237 21.75 -14.67 10.04
CA GLU A 237 22.80 -13.82 9.46
C GLU A 237 23.72 -13.27 10.56
N GLY A 238 23.16 -12.77 11.68
CA GLY A 238 23.93 -12.32 12.83
C GLY A 238 24.79 -13.43 13.46
N LEU A 239 24.29 -14.66 13.50
CA LEU A 239 25.09 -15.81 13.94
C LEU A 239 26.25 -16.08 12.96
N ALA A 240 26.04 -16.00 11.67
CA ALA A 240 27.09 -16.16 10.66
C ALA A 240 28.20 -15.10 10.81
N LEU A 241 27.82 -13.83 11.05
CA LEU A 241 28.77 -12.75 11.34
C LEU A 241 29.60 -13.05 12.59
N LYS A 242 28.98 -13.51 13.70
CA LYS A 242 29.69 -13.88 14.94
C LYS A 242 30.60 -15.10 14.76
N ILE A 243 30.22 -16.06 13.92
CA ILE A 243 31.07 -17.22 13.58
C ILE A 243 32.37 -16.75 12.88
N ILE A 244 32.27 -15.82 11.94
CA ILE A 244 33.41 -15.27 11.19
C ILE A 244 34.32 -14.47 12.12
N GLN A 245 33.75 -13.64 12.97
CA GLN A 245 34.50 -12.87 13.97
C GLN A 245 35.16 -13.75 15.04
N GLY A 246 34.74 -15.03 15.13
CA GLY A 246 35.27 -15.96 16.14
C GLY A 246 34.65 -15.76 17.53
N ASP A 247 33.61 -14.92 17.65
CA ASP A 247 32.89 -14.62 18.88
C ASP A 247 31.76 -15.63 19.15
N VAL A 248 32.11 -16.91 19.10
CA VAL A 248 31.21 -18.04 19.33
C VAL A 248 31.94 -19.15 20.11
N PRO A 249 31.21 -20.03 20.81
CA PRO A 249 31.81 -21.18 21.49
C PRO A 249 32.63 -22.09 20.56
N GLU A 250 33.70 -22.71 21.06
CA GLU A 250 34.61 -23.58 20.31
C GLU A 250 33.90 -24.72 19.56
N THR A 251 32.76 -25.13 20.04
CA THR A 251 31.93 -26.21 19.42
C THR A 251 31.41 -25.84 18.05
N ILE A 252 31.10 -24.56 17.81
CA ILE A 252 30.53 -24.04 16.54
C ILE A 252 31.51 -23.11 15.82
N LYS A 253 32.68 -22.89 16.36
CA LYS A 253 33.75 -22.10 15.74
C LYS A 253 34.22 -22.77 14.46
N GLY A 254 34.31 -21.99 13.38
CA GLY A 254 34.64 -22.47 12.04
C GLY A 254 33.51 -23.29 11.37
N ALA A 255 32.31 -23.27 11.92
CA ALA A 255 31.16 -23.85 11.23
C ALA A 255 30.70 -22.96 10.06
N THR A 256 30.12 -23.58 9.04
CA THR A 256 29.49 -22.88 7.90
C THR A 256 27.96 -22.96 8.05
N LEU A 257 27.30 -21.83 7.86
CA LEU A 257 25.83 -21.74 7.93
C LEU A 257 25.28 -21.69 6.50
N TRP A 258 24.39 -22.63 6.19
CA TRP A 258 23.74 -22.76 4.90
C TRP A 258 22.23 -22.66 5.04
N GLU A 259 21.62 -21.81 4.23
CA GLU A 259 20.16 -21.65 4.17
C GLU A 259 19.58 -22.58 3.11
N LEU A 260 18.55 -23.33 3.47
CA LEU A 260 17.87 -24.24 2.57
C LEU A 260 16.85 -23.48 1.71
N ASP A 261 17.08 -23.44 0.40
CA ASP A 261 16.15 -22.82 -0.56
C ASP A 261 14.99 -23.76 -0.87
N MET A 262 13.86 -23.51 -0.23
CA MET A 262 12.62 -24.27 -0.43
C MET A 262 12.07 -24.11 -1.84
N GLY A 263 12.24 -22.92 -2.46
CA GLY A 263 11.82 -22.65 -3.84
C GLY A 263 12.61 -23.48 -4.84
N ALA A 264 13.93 -23.53 -4.72
CA ALA A 264 14.80 -24.33 -5.58
C ALA A 264 14.54 -25.84 -5.43
N LEU A 265 14.26 -26.29 -4.22
CA LEU A 265 13.89 -27.70 -3.96
C LEU A 265 12.57 -28.10 -4.61
N GLN A 266 11.58 -27.21 -4.62
CA GLN A 266 10.23 -27.45 -5.16
C GLN A 266 10.15 -27.16 -6.66
N ALA A 267 10.98 -26.28 -7.21
CA ALA A 267 10.97 -25.89 -8.61
C ALA A 267 11.16 -27.12 -9.51
N GLY A 268 10.16 -27.42 -10.36
CA GLY A 268 10.21 -28.55 -11.29
C GLY A 268 10.05 -29.94 -10.64
N ALA A 269 9.79 -30.04 -9.33
CA ALA A 269 9.55 -31.32 -8.64
C ALA A 269 8.10 -31.84 -8.84
N SER A 270 7.60 -31.80 -10.08
CA SER A 270 6.25 -32.29 -10.42
C SER A 270 6.09 -33.80 -10.28
N VAL A 271 7.18 -34.55 -10.17
CA VAL A 271 7.17 -36.00 -10.00
C VAL A 271 7.35 -36.35 -8.53
N LYS A 272 6.41 -37.13 -7.99
CA LYS A 272 6.45 -37.64 -6.62
C LYS A 272 7.81 -38.32 -6.35
N GLY A 273 8.54 -37.82 -5.34
CA GLY A 273 9.86 -38.34 -4.93
C GLY A 273 11.07 -37.53 -5.41
N GLU A 274 10.94 -36.57 -6.33
CA GLU A 274 12.08 -35.75 -6.76
C GLU A 274 12.50 -34.73 -5.70
N PHE A 275 11.54 -34.09 -5.07
CA PHE A 275 11.77 -33.22 -3.91
C PHE A 275 12.48 -33.97 -2.77
N GLU A 276 12.01 -35.19 -2.47
CA GLU A 276 12.60 -36.04 -1.44
C GLU A 276 14.04 -36.44 -1.80
N ARG A 277 14.30 -36.73 -3.07
CA ARG A 277 15.64 -37.09 -3.56
C ARG A 277 16.61 -35.92 -3.47
N ARG A 278 16.15 -34.70 -3.80
CA ARG A 278 16.96 -33.48 -3.69
C ARG A 278 17.27 -33.16 -2.22
N LEU A 279 16.26 -33.15 -1.36
CA LEU A 279 16.44 -32.93 0.07
C LEU A 279 17.37 -33.98 0.69
N LYS A 280 17.21 -35.27 0.31
CA LYS A 280 18.10 -36.32 0.74
C LYS A 280 19.55 -36.12 0.27
N GLY A 281 19.74 -35.66 -0.96
CA GLY A 281 21.06 -35.31 -1.47
C GLY A 281 21.75 -34.24 -0.63
N VAL A 282 21.01 -33.14 -0.30
CA VAL A 282 21.51 -32.08 0.60
C VAL A 282 21.86 -32.64 1.97
N LEU A 283 20.96 -33.46 2.57
CA LEU A 283 21.20 -34.05 3.89
C LEU A 283 22.40 -34.99 3.90
N ASP A 284 22.55 -35.81 2.87
CA ASP A 284 23.69 -36.75 2.76
C ASP A 284 25.02 -35.98 2.63
N GLU A 285 25.05 -34.86 1.91
CA GLU A 285 26.25 -34.01 1.82
C GLU A 285 26.56 -33.31 3.16
N VAL A 286 25.54 -32.73 3.83
CA VAL A 286 25.70 -32.09 5.15
C VAL A 286 26.23 -33.10 6.19
N LEU A 287 25.74 -34.33 6.16
CA LEU A 287 26.13 -35.39 7.13
C LEU A 287 27.55 -35.95 6.85
N ASN A 288 28.00 -35.94 5.59
CA ASN A 288 29.29 -36.49 5.18
C ASN A 288 30.38 -35.40 5.01
N ALA A 289 30.00 -34.12 5.20
CA ALA A 289 30.96 -33.01 5.09
C ALA A 289 32.08 -33.12 6.16
N ALA A 290 33.29 -32.81 5.78
CA ALA A 290 34.44 -32.72 6.68
C ALA A 290 34.33 -31.49 7.59
N GLU A 291 33.68 -30.46 7.15
CA GLU A 291 33.44 -29.22 7.86
C GLU A 291 32.14 -29.29 8.70
N LYS A 292 32.07 -28.49 9.76
CA LYS A 292 30.85 -28.37 10.56
C LYS A 292 29.82 -27.52 9.82
N ILE A 293 28.76 -28.12 9.35
CA ILE A 293 27.65 -27.42 8.68
C ILE A 293 26.48 -27.25 9.63
N ILE A 294 25.90 -26.05 9.65
CA ILE A 294 24.64 -25.72 10.30
C ILE A 294 23.64 -25.38 9.20
N LEU A 295 22.51 -26.08 9.19
CA LEU A 295 21.47 -25.84 8.19
C LEU A 295 20.41 -24.88 8.74
N PHE A 296 20.21 -23.74 8.10
CA PHE A 296 19.10 -22.83 8.39
C PHE A 296 17.90 -23.18 7.50
N ILE A 297 16.74 -23.33 8.10
CA ILE A 297 15.50 -23.68 7.42
C ILE A 297 14.48 -22.59 7.75
N ASP A 298 14.32 -21.67 6.83
CA ASP A 298 13.24 -20.68 6.95
C ASP A 298 11.90 -21.31 6.55
N GLU A 299 10.82 -20.79 7.10
CA GLU A 299 9.46 -21.35 6.93
C GLU A 299 9.40 -22.86 7.15
N ALA A 300 10.06 -23.37 8.19
CA ALA A 300 10.21 -24.81 8.45
C ALA A 300 8.89 -25.58 8.54
N HIS A 301 7.77 -24.88 8.71
CA HIS A 301 6.42 -25.46 8.66
C HIS A 301 6.08 -26.04 7.29
N THR A 302 6.66 -25.53 6.20
CA THR A 302 6.46 -26.04 4.84
C THR A 302 6.97 -27.47 4.66
N LEU A 303 8.07 -27.81 5.36
CA LEU A 303 8.63 -29.18 5.38
C LEU A 303 7.78 -30.17 6.20
N ILE A 304 6.98 -29.68 7.14
CA ILE A 304 6.29 -30.50 8.14
C ILE A 304 4.79 -30.57 7.86
N GLY A 305 4.19 -29.52 7.29
CA GLY A 305 2.75 -29.33 7.16
C GLY A 305 2.12 -29.67 5.82
N GLY A 306 2.89 -30.00 4.80
CA GLY A 306 2.44 -30.20 3.42
C GLY A 306 1.56 -31.42 3.16
N GLY A 307 0.98 -32.03 4.17
CA GLY A 307 0.16 -33.27 4.07
C GLY A 307 -1.20 -33.15 3.37
N GLY A 308 -1.55 -31.99 2.77
CA GLY A 308 -2.77 -31.81 1.97
C GLY A 308 -2.54 -31.80 0.46
N GLN A 309 -1.30 -31.56 0.02
CA GLN A 309 -0.86 -31.70 -1.37
C GLN A 309 0.32 -32.66 -1.40
N ALA A 310 0.39 -33.52 -2.42
CA ALA A 310 1.33 -34.64 -2.53
C ALA A 310 2.80 -34.20 -2.35
N GLY A 311 3.43 -34.51 -1.22
CA GLY A 311 4.86 -34.32 -0.97
C GLY A 311 5.26 -33.94 0.47
N GLY A 312 4.41 -33.28 1.26
CA GLY A 312 4.87 -32.66 2.53
C GLY A 312 5.02 -33.62 3.73
N ALA A 313 4.29 -34.73 3.80
CA ALA A 313 4.40 -35.67 4.91
C ALA A 313 5.73 -36.44 4.92
N ASP A 314 6.39 -36.55 3.78
CA ASP A 314 7.59 -37.37 3.61
C ASP A 314 8.88 -36.61 3.93
N ALA A 315 8.92 -35.28 3.77
CA ALA A 315 10.10 -34.45 4.07
C ALA A 315 10.47 -34.45 5.56
N ALA A 316 9.47 -34.31 6.44
CA ALA A 316 9.68 -34.39 7.89
C ALA A 316 10.27 -35.75 8.31
N ASN A 317 9.85 -36.81 7.64
CA ASN A 317 10.32 -38.16 7.94
C ASN A 317 11.79 -38.38 7.54
N LEU A 318 12.30 -37.66 6.55
CA LEU A 318 13.73 -37.66 6.16
C LEU A 318 14.59 -36.94 7.19
N LEU A 319 14.13 -35.83 7.75
CA LEU A 319 14.84 -35.05 8.76
C LEU A 319 14.87 -35.71 10.14
N LYS A 320 13.76 -36.34 10.56
CA LYS A 320 13.61 -36.95 11.90
C LYS A 320 14.74 -37.91 12.28
N PRO A 321 15.24 -38.82 11.45
CA PRO A 321 16.35 -39.73 11.80
C PRO A 321 17.68 -39.01 12.03
N ALA A 322 18.01 -38.02 11.21
CA ALA A 322 19.24 -37.23 11.32
C ALA A 322 19.23 -36.35 12.57
N LEU A 323 18.10 -35.70 12.85
CA LEU A 323 17.88 -34.92 14.07
C LEU A 323 17.89 -35.82 15.31
N ALA A 324 17.33 -37.06 15.21
CA ALA A 324 17.27 -38.01 16.33
C ALA A 324 18.65 -38.49 16.76
N ARG A 325 19.58 -38.67 15.85
CA ARG A 325 20.95 -39.10 16.13
C ARG A 325 21.85 -37.95 16.58
N GLY A 326 21.37 -36.68 16.46
CA GLY A 326 22.17 -35.50 16.76
C GLY A 326 23.29 -35.25 15.73
N GLN A 327 23.19 -35.83 14.55
CA GLN A 327 24.16 -35.72 13.46
C GLN A 327 23.94 -34.43 12.65
N LEU A 328 22.70 -33.99 12.56
CA LEU A 328 22.32 -32.74 11.91
C LEU A 328 22.17 -31.64 12.95
N ARG A 329 22.80 -30.49 12.71
CA ARG A 329 22.55 -29.22 13.39
C ARG A 329 21.72 -28.36 12.49
N ALA A 330 20.52 -27.99 12.94
CA ALA A 330 19.61 -27.18 12.17
C ALA A 330 19.03 -26.05 13.03
N ILE A 331 18.86 -24.90 12.42
CA ILE A 331 18.11 -23.76 12.92
C ILE A 331 16.83 -23.70 12.11
N ALA A 332 15.69 -23.76 12.76
CA ALA A 332 14.39 -23.63 12.10
C ALA A 332 13.77 -22.28 12.40
N ALA A 333 13.05 -21.67 11.46
CA ALA A 333 12.27 -20.45 11.68
C ALA A 333 10.81 -20.69 11.28
N THR A 334 9.86 -20.14 12.07
CA THR A 334 8.43 -20.28 11.83
C THR A 334 7.63 -19.22 12.60
N THR A 335 6.34 -19.09 12.33
CA THR A 335 5.44 -18.24 13.11
C THR A 335 4.84 -18.98 14.31
N TRP A 336 4.22 -18.23 15.27
CA TRP A 336 3.57 -18.83 16.43
C TRP A 336 2.41 -19.75 16.08
N SER A 337 1.59 -19.36 15.11
CA SER A 337 0.45 -20.11 14.65
C SER A 337 0.87 -21.46 14.05
N GLU A 338 1.91 -21.44 13.23
CA GLU A 338 2.48 -22.61 12.55
C GLU A 338 3.23 -23.52 13.51
N TYR A 339 3.99 -22.92 14.47
CA TYR A 339 4.64 -23.68 15.53
C TYR A 339 3.62 -24.53 16.30
N LYS A 340 2.52 -23.94 16.78
CA LYS A 340 1.43 -24.64 17.49
C LYS A 340 0.76 -25.70 16.62
N LYS A 341 0.57 -25.40 15.33
CA LYS A 341 -0.13 -26.28 14.40
C LYS A 341 0.69 -27.51 14.01
N TYR A 342 2.00 -27.36 13.77
CA TYR A 342 2.84 -28.37 13.15
C TYR A 342 3.93 -28.93 14.07
N PHE A 343 4.62 -28.09 14.86
CA PHE A 343 5.74 -28.52 15.72
C PHE A 343 5.30 -29.02 17.09
N GLU A 344 4.44 -28.28 17.76
CA GLU A 344 4.01 -28.61 19.13
C GLU A 344 3.25 -29.93 19.20
N LYS A 345 2.51 -30.27 18.14
CA LYS A 345 1.75 -31.51 18.03
C LYS A 345 2.60 -32.74 17.72
N ASP A 346 3.84 -32.58 17.26
CA ASP A 346 4.76 -33.68 16.94
C ASP A 346 5.77 -33.89 18.08
N PRO A 347 5.62 -34.96 18.91
CA PRO A 347 6.51 -35.21 20.05
C PRO A 347 7.96 -35.50 19.63
N ALA A 348 8.21 -35.95 18.38
CA ALA A 348 9.55 -36.23 17.89
C ALA A 348 10.31 -34.95 17.64
N LEU A 349 9.65 -33.93 17.08
CA LEU A 349 10.23 -32.62 16.81
C LEU A 349 10.38 -31.80 18.11
N THR A 350 9.35 -31.76 18.95
CA THR A 350 9.38 -31.03 20.24
C THR A 350 10.52 -31.47 21.16
N ARG A 351 10.91 -32.75 21.08
CA ARG A 351 12.06 -33.28 21.86
C ARG A 351 13.41 -32.91 21.27
N ARG A 352 13.49 -32.39 20.05
CA ARG A 352 14.73 -32.12 19.33
C ARG A 352 14.99 -30.64 19.14
N PHE A 353 13.92 -29.86 19.01
CA PHE A 353 14.03 -28.42 18.92
C PHE A 353 13.87 -27.74 20.27
N GLN A 354 14.61 -26.66 20.47
CA GLN A 354 14.50 -25.76 21.62
C GLN A 354 13.95 -24.41 21.14
N LEU A 355 12.87 -23.97 21.76
CA LEU A 355 12.21 -22.71 21.40
C LEU A 355 13.11 -21.51 21.75
N VAL A 356 13.26 -20.62 20.77
CA VAL A 356 13.79 -19.26 20.91
C VAL A 356 12.68 -18.31 20.46
N LYS A 357 12.13 -17.57 21.41
CA LYS A 357 11.05 -16.61 21.13
C LYS A 357 11.66 -15.32 20.61
N LEU A 358 11.12 -14.80 19.50
CA LEU A 358 11.42 -13.49 18.98
C LEU A 358 10.19 -12.59 19.13
N ASP A 359 10.34 -11.56 19.93
CA ASP A 359 9.35 -10.52 20.08
C ASP A 359 9.67 -9.35 19.13
N GLU A 360 8.63 -8.55 18.78
CA GLU A 360 8.80 -7.30 18.06
C GLU A 360 9.72 -6.37 18.85
N PRO A 361 10.75 -5.75 18.24
CA PRO A 361 11.59 -4.77 18.93
C PRO A 361 10.77 -3.51 19.24
N SER A 362 11.11 -2.81 20.32
CA SER A 362 10.52 -1.51 20.62
C SER A 362 10.92 -0.47 19.55
N ALA A 363 10.16 0.64 19.47
CA ALA A 363 10.51 1.73 18.56
C ALA A 363 11.93 2.27 18.79
N GLU A 364 12.38 2.35 20.03
CA GLU A 364 13.74 2.79 20.37
C GLU A 364 14.82 1.81 19.90
N GLN A 365 14.57 0.51 20.04
CA GLN A 365 15.45 -0.52 19.49
C GLN A 365 15.46 -0.49 17.95
N CYS A 366 14.30 -0.26 17.35
CA CYS A 366 14.19 -0.11 15.89
C CYS A 366 15.00 1.09 15.39
N VAL A 367 15.00 2.25 16.06
CA VAL A 367 15.88 3.38 15.73
C VAL A 367 17.35 2.95 15.73
N THR A 368 17.76 2.14 16.71
CA THR A 368 19.15 1.65 16.76
C THR A 368 19.47 0.73 15.58
N ILE A 369 18.54 -0.13 15.19
CA ILE A 369 18.65 -0.99 13.99
C ILE A 369 18.78 -0.13 12.73
N LEU A 370 17.88 0.84 12.56
CA LEU A 370 17.89 1.75 11.41
C LEU A 370 19.18 2.57 11.31
N ARG A 371 19.72 3.05 12.45
CA ARG A 371 21.02 3.74 12.49
C ARG A 371 22.16 2.86 12.00
N GLY A 372 22.12 1.57 12.34
CA GLY A 372 23.14 0.62 11.89
C GLY A 372 23.08 0.34 10.40
N LEU A 373 21.88 0.39 9.79
CA LEU A 373 21.64 0.14 8.38
C LEU A 373 21.72 1.41 7.52
N ARG A 374 21.72 2.59 8.15
CA ARG A 374 21.68 3.89 7.48
C ARG A 374 22.71 4.01 6.36
N GLY A 375 23.97 3.62 6.61
CA GLY A 375 25.06 3.74 5.64
C GLY A 375 24.80 2.92 4.35
N ALA A 376 24.28 1.70 4.48
CA ALA A 376 23.94 0.85 3.34
C ALA A 376 22.82 1.46 2.48
N TYR A 377 21.79 2.04 3.12
CA TYR A 377 20.70 2.72 2.41
C TYR A 377 21.17 4.03 1.74
N GLU A 378 22.01 4.82 2.40
CA GLU A 378 22.61 6.03 1.83
C GLU A 378 23.48 5.71 0.61
N GLU A 379 24.27 4.64 0.64
CA GLU A 379 25.10 4.21 -0.47
C GLU A 379 24.25 3.68 -1.64
N THR A 380 23.24 2.87 -1.35
CA THR A 380 22.37 2.27 -2.36
C THR A 380 21.55 3.31 -3.12
N HIS A 381 20.96 4.28 -2.42
CA HIS A 381 20.05 5.26 -3.02
C HIS A 381 20.70 6.60 -3.36
N GLY A 382 21.93 6.85 -2.89
CA GLY A 382 22.63 8.11 -3.10
C GLY A 382 22.01 9.30 -2.40
N VAL A 383 21.30 9.09 -1.28
CA VAL A 383 20.60 10.13 -0.52
C VAL A 383 21.08 10.19 0.92
N PHE A 384 21.03 11.35 1.54
CA PHE A 384 21.37 11.50 2.95
C PHE A 384 20.13 11.29 3.83
N ILE A 385 20.28 10.53 4.93
CA ILE A 385 19.20 10.21 5.86
C ILE A 385 19.45 10.91 7.20
N THR A 386 18.52 11.74 7.64
CA THR A 386 18.62 12.43 8.93
C THR A 386 18.28 11.50 10.11
N ASP A 387 18.82 11.77 11.29
CA ASP A 387 18.46 11.02 12.50
C ASP A 387 16.99 11.24 12.89
N ALA A 388 16.46 12.43 12.63
CA ALA A 388 15.03 12.72 12.78
C ALA A 388 14.14 11.85 11.87
N ALA A 389 14.58 11.54 10.64
CA ALA A 389 13.88 10.61 9.76
C ALA A 389 13.87 9.20 10.34
N LEU A 390 14.98 8.70 10.91
CA LEU A 390 15.05 7.37 11.52
C LEU A 390 14.10 7.26 12.73
N HIS A 391 14.06 8.29 13.57
CA HIS A 391 13.09 8.37 14.65
C HIS A 391 11.65 8.40 14.14
N ALA A 392 11.35 9.28 13.19
CA ALA A 392 10.02 9.36 12.58
C ALA A 392 9.62 8.02 11.95
N THR A 393 10.52 7.38 11.20
CA THR A 393 10.29 6.10 10.56
C THR A 393 9.87 5.03 11.57
N SER A 394 10.59 4.93 12.69
CA SER A 394 10.31 3.93 13.71
C SER A 394 8.99 4.22 14.44
N PHE A 395 8.83 5.41 15.00
CA PHE A 395 7.69 5.76 15.85
C PHE A 395 6.38 5.89 15.07
N LEU A 396 6.42 6.47 13.84
CA LEU A 396 5.23 6.59 13.00
C LEU A 396 4.82 5.23 12.44
N SER A 397 5.78 4.36 12.07
CA SER A 397 5.48 3.00 11.63
C SER A 397 4.86 2.16 12.75
N GLU A 398 5.37 2.24 13.98
CA GLU A 398 4.78 1.57 15.15
C GLU A 398 3.34 2.04 15.36
N ARG A 399 3.10 3.35 15.27
CA ARG A 399 1.82 3.98 15.60
C ARG A 399 0.76 3.77 14.52
N TYR A 400 1.12 3.88 13.23
CA TYR A 400 0.16 3.93 12.13
C TYR A 400 0.09 2.64 11.32
N LEU A 401 1.19 1.90 11.15
CA LEU A 401 1.22 0.66 10.38
C LEU A 401 0.93 -0.55 11.26
N THR A 402 -0.36 -0.78 11.52
CA THR A 402 -0.83 -1.95 12.26
C THR A 402 -0.90 -3.18 11.35
N GLY A 403 -0.67 -4.38 11.90
CA GLY A 403 -0.72 -5.64 11.16
C GLY A 403 0.61 -6.08 10.51
N ARG A 404 1.67 -5.26 10.61
CA ARG A 404 3.06 -5.62 10.27
C ARG A 404 3.94 -5.32 11.48
N GLN A 405 5.09 -5.97 11.57
CA GLN A 405 5.96 -5.87 12.74
C GLN A 405 7.21 -5.04 12.44
N LEU A 406 7.76 -4.40 13.48
CA LEU A 406 9.09 -3.81 13.42
C LEU A 406 10.15 -4.94 13.41
N PRO A 407 11.30 -4.74 12.74
CA PRO A 407 11.73 -3.56 12.00
C PRO A 407 11.26 -3.53 10.54
N ASP A 408 10.69 -4.59 10.01
CA ASP A 408 10.35 -4.78 8.58
C ASP A 408 9.51 -3.62 8.02
N LYS A 409 8.40 -3.28 8.69
CA LYS A 409 7.55 -2.15 8.27
C LYS A 409 8.28 -0.79 8.27
N ALA A 410 9.24 -0.59 9.17
CA ALA A 410 10.02 0.62 9.23
C ALA A 410 11.09 0.67 8.13
N LEU A 411 11.71 -0.47 7.81
CA LEU A 411 12.65 -0.59 6.70
C LEU A 411 11.98 -0.28 5.36
N ASP A 412 10.79 -0.83 5.12
CA ASP A 412 10.01 -0.55 3.90
C ASP A 412 9.66 0.94 3.75
N VAL A 413 9.28 1.60 4.86
CA VAL A 413 9.00 3.04 4.85
C VAL A 413 10.25 3.83 4.55
N LEU A 414 11.39 3.48 5.17
CA LEU A 414 12.66 4.16 4.94
C LEU A 414 13.13 4.00 3.50
N ASP A 415 13.06 2.79 2.96
CA ASP A 415 13.40 2.49 1.57
C ASP A 415 12.56 3.33 0.60
N THR A 416 11.23 3.34 0.80
CA THR A 416 10.32 4.15 -0.01
C THR A 416 10.62 5.65 0.10
N ALA A 417 10.97 6.14 1.30
CA ALA A 417 11.33 7.54 1.50
C ALA A 417 12.64 7.88 0.76
N CYS A 418 13.64 7.00 0.80
CA CYS A 418 14.90 7.15 0.07
C CYS A 418 14.67 7.18 -1.44
N VAL A 419 13.89 6.24 -1.98
CA VAL A 419 13.52 6.19 -3.41
C VAL A 419 12.79 7.45 -3.84
N ARG A 420 11.86 7.96 -3.01
CA ARG A 420 11.13 9.20 -3.29
C ARG A 420 12.06 10.40 -3.43
N VAL A 421 12.95 10.61 -2.47
CA VAL A 421 13.92 11.71 -2.50
C VAL A 421 14.88 11.56 -3.68
N ALA A 422 15.40 10.37 -3.95
CA ALA A 422 16.26 10.11 -5.09
C ALA A 422 15.55 10.41 -6.42
N ALA A 423 14.27 10.06 -6.53
CA ALA A 423 13.45 10.38 -7.70
C ALA A 423 13.23 11.89 -7.87
N GLU A 424 12.92 12.61 -6.79
CA GLU A 424 12.73 14.08 -6.80
C GLU A 424 14.00 14.83 -7.20
N GLN A 425 15.19 14.35 -6.81
CA GLN A 425 16.47 14.93 -7.20
C GLN A 425 16.77 14.77 -8.69
N ASN A 426 16.26 13.72 -9.32
CA ASN A 426 16.56 13.36 -10.71
C ASN A 426 15.42 13.64 -11.70
N ALA A 427 14.17 13.69 -11.25
CA ALA A 427 13.00 13.89 -12.08
C ALA A 427 12.44 15.31 -12.00
N ARG A 428 11.51 15.62 -12.90
CA ARG A 428 10.75 16.87 -12.88
C ARG A 428 9.73 16.87 -11.73
N PRO A 429 9.49 18.01 -11.07
CA PRO A 429 8.46 18.11 -10.04
C PRO A 429 7.06 17.79 -10.59
N LYS A 430 6.27 17.05 -9.80
CA LYS A 430 4.87 16.73 -10.16
C LYS A 430 4.02 17.96 -10.43
N ALA A 431 4.26 19.06 -9.69
CA ALA A 431 3.55 20.31 -9.90
C ALA A 431 3.77 20.86 -11.32
N LEU A 432 5.00 20.80 -11.83
CA LEU A 432 5.32 21.21 -13.19
C LEU A 432 4.68 20.32 -14.25
N GLU A 433 4.70 19.01 -14.06
CA GLU A 433 4.03 18.07 -14.96
C GLU A 433 2.50 18.26 -14.99
N MET A 434 1.89 18.56 -13.85
CA MET A 434 0.47 18.87 -13.76
C MET A 434 0.10 20.15 -14.51
N LEU A 435 0.91 21.20 -14.36
CA LEU A 435 0.76 22.47 -15.07
C LEU A 435 0.92 22.28 -16.59
N GLU A 436 1.97 21.62 -17.04
CA GLU A 436 2.20 21.30 -18.45
C GLU A 436 1.02 20.50 -19.04
N ARG A 437 0.45 19.56 -18.27
CA ARG A 437 -0.73 18.79 -18.68
C ARG A 437 -1.98 19.69 -18.78
N GLN A 438 -2.19 20.60 -17.85
CA GLN A 438 -3.31 21.55 -17.90
C GLN A 438 -3.20 22.48 -19.10
N ILE A 439 -2.01 23.01 -19.36
CA ILE A 439 -1.73 23.84 -20.54
C ILE A 439 -2.05 23.07 -21.82
N LEU A 440 -1.55 21.82 -21.94
CA LEU A 440 -1.82 20.98 -23.11
C LEU A 440 -3.32 20.71 -23.31
N MET A 441 -4.07 20.48 -22.22
CA MET A 441 -5.52 20.28 -22.31
C MET A 441 -6.24 21.54 -22.79
N LEU A 442 -5.87 22.72 -22.27
CA LEU A 442 -6.46 23.97 -22.70
C LEU A 442 -6.07 24.36 -24.14
N GLU A 443 -4.86 24.02 -24.60
CA GLU A 443 -4.46 24.19 -26.00
C GLU A 443 -5.29 23.31 -26.95
N GLN A 444 -5.58 22.06 -26.54
CA GLN A 444 -6.46 21.18 -27.29
C GLN A 444 -7.90 21.72 -27.32
N GLU A 445 -8.41 22.18 -26.18
CA GLU A 445 -9.73 22.82 -26.09
C GLU A 445 -9.82 24.04 -26.97
N LYS A 446 -8.81 24.93 -26.96
CA LYS A 446 -8.71 26.08 -27.85
C LYS A 446 -8.78 25.69 -29.33
N ALA A 447 -7.97 24.69 -29.73
CA ALA A 447 -7.95 24.22 -31.12
C ALA A 447 -9.31 23.62 -31.55
N ASP A 448 -10.02 22.94 -30.66
CA ASP A 448 -11.36 22.41 -30.93
C ASP A 448 -12.39 23.54 -31.05
N VAL A 449 -12.33 24.58 -30.19
CA VAL A 449 -13.19 25.76 -30.28
C VAL A 449 -12.92 26.55 -31.54
N GLU A 450 -11.65 26.81 -31.91
CA GLU A 450 -11.27 27.47 -33.18
C GLU A 450 -11.77 26.70 -34.39
N ARG A 451 -11.70 25.37 -34.37
CA ARG A 451 -12.24 24.51 -35.42
C ARG A 451 -13.75 24.62 -35.52
N GLN A 452 -14.48 24.70 -34.40
CA GLN A 452 -15.92 24.87 -34.35
C GLN A 452 -16.35 26.25 -34.89
N VAL A 453 -15.62 27.30 -34.54
CA VAL A 453 -15.82 28.67 -35.09
C VAL A 453 -15.61 28.69 -36.58
N LEU A 454 -14.56 28.04 -37.12
CA LEU A 454 -14.28 27.90 -38.54
C LEU A 454 -15.40 27.18 -39.28
N LEU A 455 -16.04 26.21 -38.66
CA LEU A 455 -17.16 25.44 -39.22
C LEU A 455 -18.52 26.14 -39.05
N ARG A 456 -18.57 27.38 -38.56
CA ARG A 456 -19.77 28.18 -38.29
C ARG A 456 -20.83 27.47 -37.42
N ALA A 457 -20.43 26.67 -36.47
CA ALA A 457 -21.29 26.18 -35.41
C ALA A 457 -21.74 27.36 -34.55
N GLN A 458 -23.06 27.55 -34.35
CA GLN A 458 -23.62 28.69 -33.62
C GLN A 458 -23.27 28.60 -32.12
N GLY A 459 -22.83 29.71 -31.53
CA GLY A 459 -22.91 29.88 -30.05
C GLY A 459 -21.59 30.04 -29.27
N ILE A 460 -20.40 30.20 -29.91
CA ILE A 460 -19.13 30.14 -29.18
C ILE A 460 -18.21 31.30 -29.59
N THR A 461 -18.45 32.50 -29.10
CA THR A 461 -17.56 33.68 -29.35
C THR A 461 -16.94 34.28 -28.06
N GLY A 462 -17.41 33.85 -26.88
CA GLY A 462 -16.86 34.33 -25.58
C GLY A 462 -15.72 33.48 -25.02
N ASP A 463 -15.61 32.22 -25.42
CA ASP A 463 -14.76 31.23 -24.74
C ASP A 463 -13.27 31.36 -25.10
N ILE A 464 -12.91 31.81 -26.31
CA ILE A 464 -11.50 31.87 -26.77
C ILE A 464 -10.69 32.88 -25.96
N GLU A 465 -11.25 34.07 -25.70
CA GLU A 465 -10.54 35.10 -24.92
C GLU A 465 -10.29 34.66 -23.48
N GLN A 466 -11.23 33.91 -22.87
CA GLN A 466 -11.07 33.38 -21.53
C GLN A 466 -10.03 32.25 -21.51
N ILE A 467 -10.04 31.34 -22.50
CA ILE A 467 -9.05 30.28 -22.63
C ILE A 467 -7.65 30.89 -22.82
N ASP A 468 -7.52 31.93 -23.67
CA ASP A 468 -6.24 32.59 -23.90
C ASP A 468 -5.71 33.30 -22.63
N ALA A 469 -6.60 33.96 -21.88
CA ALA A 469 -6.22 34.58 -20.62
C ALA A 469 -5.73 33.52 -19.59
N ARG A 470 -6.41 32.36 -19.53
CA ARG A 470 -6.04 31.28 -18.64
C ARG A 470 -4.75 30.59 -19.07
N LEU A 471 -4.55 30.34 -20.37
CA LEU A 471 -3.30 29.82 -20.93
C LEU A 471 -2.12 30.74 -20.63
N LYS A 472 -2.31 32.07 -20.76
CA LYS A 472 -1.28 33.03 -20.42
C LYS A 472 -0.91 32.99 -18.93
N ALA A 473 -1.91 32.95 -18.05
CA ALA A 473 -1.68 32.89 -16.59
C ALA A 473 -0.93 31.60 -16.20
N LEU A 474 -1.36 30.44 -16.72
CA LEU A 474 -0.67 29.16 -16.47
C LEU A 474 0.73 29.12 -17.09
N GLY A 475 0.95 29.72 -18.25
CA GLY A 475 2.28 29.84 -18.86
C GLY A 475 3.24 30.72 -18.07
N GLU A 476 2.75 31.83 -17.47
CA GLU A 476 3.53 32.65 -16.55
C GLU A 476 3.87 31.87 -15.25
N GLU A 477 2.93 31.11 -14.71
CA GLU A 477 3.13 30.25 -13.54
C GLU A 477 4.14 29.14 -13.83
N GLU A 478 4.03 28.48 -14.99
CA GLU A 478 4.97 27.45 -15.46
C GLU A 478 6.39 27.99 -15.55
N ALA A 479 6.55 29.19 -16.16
CA ALA A 479 7.85 29.81 -16.32
C ALA A 479 8.51 30.16 -14.97
N LEU A 480 7.72 30.68 -14.01
CA LEU A 480 8.19 30.96 -12.65
C LEU A 480 8.59 29.66 -11.93
N LEU A 481 7.78 28.62 -12.06
CA LEU A 481 8.05 27.32 -11.41
C LEU A 481 9.30 26.65 -11.99
N LYS A 482 9.53 26.75 -13.31
CA LYS A 482 10.74 26.23 -13.98
C LYS A 482 12.01 26.94 -13.47
N VAL A 483 11.99 28.24 -13.39
CA VAL A 483 13.13 29.03 -12.88
C VAL A 483 13.43 28.64 -11.42
N ARG A 484 12.39 28.54 -10.60
CA ARG A 484 12.54 28.13 -9.20
C ARG A 484 13.11 26.72 -9.10
N TRP A 485 12.60 25.77 -9.88
CA TRP A 485 13.08 24.40 -9.90
C TRP A 485 14.56 24.30 -10.32
N GLU A 486 14.99 25.04 -11.34
CA GLU A 486 16.38 25.06 -11.77
C GLU A 486 17.32 25.61 -10.68
N GLN A 487 16.91 26.68 -10.00
CA GLN A 487 17.64 27.24 -8.88
C GLN A 487 17.75 26.28 -7.69
N GLU A 488 16.63 25.66 -7.26
CA GLU A 488 16.63 24.67 -6.19
C GLU A 488 17.50 23.45 -6.56
N LYS A 489 17.43 22.99 -7.81
CA LYS A 489 18.23 21.87 -8.31
C LYS A 489 19.72 22.14 -8.23
N GLU A 490 20.15 23.33 -8.64
CA GLU A 490 21.57 23.71 -8.55
C GLU A 490 22.06 23.78 -7.10
N GLN A 491 21.28 24.36 -6.20
CA GLN A 491 21.59 24.43 -4.78
C GLN A 491 21.65 23.05 -4.12
N VAL A 492 20.70 22.15 -4.44
CA VAL A 492 20.69 20.77 -3.94
C VAL A 492 21.92 20.00 -4.42
N GLN A 493 22.32 20.14 -5.69
CA GLN A 493 23.55 19.53 -6.22
C GLN A 493 24.81 20.04 -5.51
N GLN A 494 24.86 21.32 -5.18
CA GLN A 494 25.96 21.91 -4.40
C GLN A 494 26.01 21.33 -2.97
N ILE A 495 24.86 21.16 -2.31
CA ILE A 495 24.79 20.55 -0.97
C ILE A 495 25.29 19.10 -1.01
N ILE A 496 24.84 18.30 -1.99
CA ILE A 496 25.26 16.91 -2.16
C ILE A 496 26.78 16.84 -2.37
N ALA A 497 27.33 17.68 -3.26
CA ALA A 497 28.76 17.72 -3.54
C ALA A 497 29.60 18.10 -2.30
N LEU A 498 29.15 19.12 -1.53
CA LEU A 498 29.84 19.54 -0.30
C LEU A 498 29.77 18.45 0.79
N ARG A 499 28.65 17.72 0.91
CA ARG A 499 28.55 16.59 1.84
C ARG A 499 29.49 15.45 1.46
N ALA A 500 29.56 15.09 0.19
CA ALA A 500 30.51 14.08 -0.30
C ALA A 500 31.97 14.45 -0.01
N GLN A 501 32.32 15.75 -0.10
CA GLN A 501 33.61 16.25 0.33
C GLN A 501 33.84 16.12 1.83
N LEU A 502 32.82 16.45 2.66
CA LEU A 502 32.90 16.30 4.11
C LEU A 502 33.10 14.84 4.54
N ASP A 503 32.45 13.90 3.89
CA ASP A 503 32.57 12.45 4.18
C ASP A 503 33.96 11.92 3.77
N THR A 504 34.47 12.33 2.63
CA THR A 504 35.84 11.96 2.19
C THR A 504 36.90 12.57 3.12
N GLU A 505 36.72 13.81 3.57
CA GLU A 505 37.67 14.47 4.49
C GLU A 505 37.61 13.92 5.93
N LYS A 506 36.45 13.46 6.37
CA LYS A 506 36.27 12.81 7.68
C LYS A 506 36.87 11.40 7.73
N ASN A 507 36.86 10.69 6.62
CA ASN A 507 37.43 9.33 6.50
C ASN A 507 38.94 9.34 6.23
N ALA A 508 39.50 10.43 5.73
CA ALA A 508 40.94 10.62 5.59
C ALA A 508 41.50 11.01 6.97
N GLN A 509 41.98 10.04 7.73
CA GLN A 509 42.51 10.18 9.11
C GLN A 509 43.79 11.03 9.26
N ASP A 510 44.25 11.73 8.22
CA ASP A 510 45.50 12.51 8.29
C ASP A 510 45.37 13.91 7.64
N GLU A 511 45.74 14.94 8.46
CA GLU A 511 46.30 16.23 8.08
C GLU A 511 45.40 17.40 7.63
N LYS A 512 44.09 17.48 7.90
CA LYS A 512 43.42 18.77 7.72
C LYS A 512 42.95 19.40 9.03
N SER A 513 43.04 20.72 9.10
CA SER A 513 42.69 21.47 10.32
C SER A 513 41.15 21.40 10.58
N PRO A 514 40.72 21.38 11.84
CA PRO A 514 39.30 21.48 12.22
C PRO A 514 38.57 22.69 11.55
N GLN A 515 39.31 23.73 11.18
CA GLN A 515 38.80 24.94 10.55
C GLN A 515 38.30 24.74 9.10
N ASP A 516 38.85 23.75 8.36
CA ASP A 516 38.40 23.47 6.99
C ASP A 516 37.04 22.74 7.01
N ILE A 517 36.83 21.87 7.99
CA ILE A 517 35.57 21.14 8.21
C ILE A 517 34.47 22.12 8.64
N GLU A 518 34.77 23.01 9.60
CA GLU A 518 33.82 24.09 10.01
C GLU A 518 33.44 25.00 8.85
N GLY A 519 34.40 25.32 7.96
CA GLY A 519 34.14 26.16 6.81
C GLY A 519 33.21 25.51 5.77
N LEU A 520 33.32 24.19 5.56
CA LEU A 520 32.42 23.42 4.68
C LEU A 520 31.03 23.27 5.31
N GLN A 521 30.95 23.02 6.60
CA GLN A 521 29.69 22.95 7.34
C GLN A 521 28.93 24.27 7.27
N ALA A 522 29.61 25.40 7.51
CA ALA A 522 29.00 26.74 7.40
C ALA A 522 28.46 27.05 5.99
N LYS A 523 29.09 26.52 4.93
CA LYS A 523 28.57 26.66 3.55
C LYS A 523 27.32 25.81 3.33
N VAL A 524 27.29 24.59 3.84
CA VAL A 524 26.09 23.74 3.76
C VAL A 524 24.93 24.38 4.52
N ASP A 525 25.16 24.92 5.70
CA ASP A 525 24.13 25.58 6.51
C ASP A 525 23.62 26.85 5.84
N ALA A 526 24.51 27.68 5.24
CA ALA A 526 24.10 28.85 4.48
C ALA A 526 23.24 28.48 3.24
N LEU A 527 23.55 27.38 2.55
CA LEU A 527 22.74 26.91 1.43
C LEU A 527 21.38 26.37 1.89
N LYS A 528 21.31 25.70 3.04
CA LYS A 528 20.06 25.26 3.66
C LYS A 528 19.17 26.46 4.03
N GLU A 529 19.76 27.51 4.63
CA GLU A 529 19.05 28.73 4.99
C GLU A 529 18.53 29.45 3.75
N ALA A 530 19.34 29.50 2.67
CA ALA A 530 18.96 30.09 1.40
C ALA A 530 17.79 29.33 0.71
N LEU A 531 17.71 28.02 0.86
CA LEU A 531 16.59 27.20 0.42
C LEU A 531 15.31 27.39 1.24
N GLY A 532 15.40 28.08 2.40
CA GLY A 532 14.24 28.38 3.25
C GLY A 532 13.64 27.20 3.98
N PHE A 533 14.41 26.10 4.14
CA PHE A 533 13.94 24.85 4.76
C PHE A 533 13.52 24.96 6.24
N GLU A 534 13.87 26.03 6.94
CA GLU A 534 13.50 26.24 8.34
C GLU A 534 12.07 26.79 8.53
N LYS A 535 11.41 27.26 7.45
CA LYS A 535 10.14 27.97 7.61
C LYS A 535 8.86 27.19 7.38
N GLU A 536 8.86 26.19 6.51
CA GLU A 536 7.71 25.28 6.36
C GLU A 536 8.15 24.00 5.59
N GLU A 537 8.21 22.85 6.24
CA GLU A 537 8.39 21.55 5.58
C GLU A 537 7.25 21.35 4.57
N GLY A 538 7.58 21.24 3.28
CA GLY A 538 6.60 20.92 2.22
C GLY A 538 6.44 21.95 1.10
N GLN A 539 7.13 23.10 1.15
CA GLN A 539 7.06 24.11 0.08
C GLN A 539 8.17 23.99 -0.98
N ASN A 540 9.16 23.11 -0.78
CA ASN A 540 10.25 22.93 -1.72
C ASN A 540 9.89 21.94 -2.82
N LEU A 541 10.35 22.23 -4.05
CA LEU A 541 10.13 21.37 -5.22
C LEU A 541 11.04 20.14 -5.21
N ILE A 542 12.21 20.23 -4.55
CA ILE A 542 13.21 19.16 -4.47
C ILE A 542 13.69 19.02 -3.04
N ASN A 543 13.66 17.77 -2.53
CA ASN A 543 14.23 17.43 -1.24
C ASN A 543 15.69 17.00 -1.39
N TYR A 544 16.60 17.53 -0.56
CA TYR A 544 18.03 17.20 -0.59
C TYR A 544 18.41 16.11 0.40
N GLU A 545 17.51 15.76 1.32
CA GLU A 545 17.72 14.73 2.34
C GLU A 545 16.40 14.05 2.72
N VAL A 546 16.49 12.86 3.26
CA VAL A 546 15.34 12.17 3.84
C VAL A 546 15.11 12.74 5.23
N GLY A 547 14.08 13.58 5.36
CA GLY A 547 13.64 14.18 6.63
C GLY A 547 12.41 13.50 7.21
N ALA A 548 12.02 13.91 8.42
CA ALA A 548 10.83 13.40 9.11
C ALA A 548 9.54 13.69 8.32
N GLY A 549 9.45 14.82 7.63
CA GLY A 549 8.30 15.20 6.79
C GLY A 549 8.08 14.25 5.61
N ILE A 550 9.15 13.83 4.92
CA ILE A 550 9.06 12.84 3.82
C ILE A 550 8.56 11.50 4.34
N VAL A 551 9.08 11.04 5.48
CA VAL A 551 8.62 9.81 6.13
C VAL A 551 7.14 9.90 6.48
N ALA A 552 6.70 11.01 7.04
CA ALA A 552 5.30 11.24 7.35
C ALA A 552 4.42 11.22 6.09
N GLN A 553 4.88 11.82 4.97
CA GLN A 553 4.19 11.78 3.69
C GLN A 553 4.06 10.35 3.13
N VAL A 554 5.12 9.54 3.21
CA VAL A 554 5.07 8.14 2.76
C VAL A 554 4.02 7.36 3.52
N ILE A 555 4.01 7.46 4.85
CA ILE A 555 3.02 6.77 5.69
C ILE A 555 1.61 7.33 5.42
N ALA A 556 1.49 8.65 5.24
CA ALA A 556 0.25 9.32 4.91
C ALA A 556 -0.36 8.77 3.61
N ASP A 557 0.44 8.65 2.56
CA ASP A 557 0.03 8.10 1.27
C ASP A 557 -0.42 6.63 1.40
N TRP A 558 0.30 5.82 2.17
CA TRP A 558 -0.05 4.41 2.37
C TRP A 558 -1.36 4.23 3.16
N MET A 559 -1.58 5.10 4.14
CA MET A 559 -2.77 5.04 5.01
C MET A 559 -3.94 5.86 4.48
N GLY A 560 -3.73 6.69 3.45
CA GLY A 560 -4.72 7.63 2.94
C GLY A 560 -5.09 8.72 3.96
N ILE A 561 -4.16 9.09 4.85
CA ILE A 561 -4.33 10.12 5.89
C ILE A 561 -3.57 11.38 5.45
N PRO A 562 -4.08 12.59 5.69
CA PRO A 562 -3.31 13.81 5.42
C PRO A 562 -1.98 13.82 6.19
N ALA A 563 -0.87 14.13 5.53
CA ALA A 563 0.46 14.15 6.16
C ALA A 563 0.54 15.13 7.34
N ALA A 564 -0.16 16.25 7.25
CA ALA A 564 -0.30 17.23 8.33
C ALA A 564 -0.93 16.64 9.61
N SER A 565 -1.60 15.48 9.54
CA SER A 565 -2.14 14.79 10.73
C SER A 565 -1.08 14.01 11.50
N MET A 566 0.14 13.87 10.96
CA MET A 566 1.24 13.09 11.54
C MET A 566 2.33 13.96 12.15
N SER A 567 2.32 15.27 11.89
CA SER A 567 3.24 16.26 12.45
C SER A 567 2.79 16.72 13.85
N ASP A 568 3.56 17.60 14.47
CA ASP A 568 3.22 18.26 15.74
C ASP A 568 1.93 19.11 15.67
N ASP A 569 1.46 19.45 14.47
CA ASP A 569 0.15 20.07 14.22
C ASP A 569 -1.04 19.21 14.72
N ASP A 570 -0.87 17.91 14.92
CA ASP A 570 -1.88 17.04 15.54
C ASP A 570 -2.21 17.48 16.99
N ALA A 571 -1.25 18.08 17.70
CA ALA A 571 -1.49 18.67 19.01
C ALA A 571 -2.34 19.95 18.91
N VAL A 572 -2.08 20.77 17.89
CA VAL A 572 -2.84 21.99 17.61
C VAL A 572 -4.28 21.63 17.26
N LYS A 573 -4.50 20.65 16.37
CA LYS A 573 -5.85 20.16 16.01
C LYS A 573 -6.65 19.65 17.20
N VAL A 574 -6.00 18.93 18.13
CA VAL A 574 -6.67 18.48 19.35
C VAL A 574 -6.98 19.67 20.26
N LEU A 575 -6.18 20.72 20.28
CA LEU A 575 -6.44 21.93 21.08
C LEU A 575 -7.60 22.75 20.49
N THR A 576 -7.68 22.92 19.18
CA THR A 576 -8.75 23.69 18.50
C THR A 576 -10.05 22.91 18.37
N LEU A 577 -10.01 21.56 18.40
CA LEU A 577 -11.15 20.67 18.20
C LEU A 577 -12.40 21.11 18.96
N GLY A 578 -12.24 21.60 20.21
CA GLY A 578 -13.38 22.02 21.02
C GLY A 578 -14.07 23.26 20.46
N GLU A 579 -13.35 24.17 19.85
CA GLU A 579 -13.88 25.39 19.20
C GLU A 579 -14.52 25.01 17.88
N ASP A 580 -13.85 24.20 17.08
CA ASP A 580 -14.33 23.70 15.78
C ASP A 580 -15.66 22.94 15.95
N LEU A 581 -15.75 22.06 16.95
CA LEU A 581 -17.00 21.34 17.24
C LEU A 581 -18.12 22.30 17.66
N ARG A 582 -17.85 23.32 18.51
CA ARG A 582 -18.87 24.31 18.93
C ARG A 582 -19.34 25.19 17.78
N ALA A 583 -18.48 25.41 16.77
CA ALA A 583 -18.86 26.15 15.58
C ALA A 583 -19.97 25.47 14.77
N VAL A 584 -20.01 24.15 14.76
CA VAL A 584 -20.97 23.35 13.99
C VAL A 584 -22.08 22.78 14.88
N ILE A 585 -21.73 22.23 16.05
CA ILE A 585 -22.65 21.59 16.97
C ILE A 585 -23.14 22.62 18.01
N ARG A 586 -24.34 23.09 17.85
CA ARG A 586 -24.92 24.11 18.71
C ARG A 586 -25.73 23.51 19.88
N GLY A 587 -25.68 24.16 21.05
CA GLY A 587 -26.47 23.80 22.24
C GLY A 587 -26.01 22.57 22.99
N GLN A 588 -24.77 22.02 22.71
CA GLN A 588 -24.25 20.81 23.33
C GLN A 588 -22.88 21.05 23.99
N GLU A 589 -22.61 22.25 24.50
CA GLU A 589 -21.29 22.70 25.01
C GLU A 589 -20.75 21.76 26.07
N GLY A 590 -21.57 21.23 26.96
CA GLY A 590 -21.17 20.31 28.01
C GLY A 590 -20.69 18.96 27.48
N ALA A 591 -21.36 18.40 26.47
CA ALA A 591 -20.98 17.15 25.84
C ALA A 591 -19.68 17.32 25.06
N ILE A 592 -19.55 18.40 24.29
CA ILE A 592 -18.33 18.75 23.51
C ILE A 592 -17.15 18.94 24.44
N GLY A 593 -17.33 19.62 25.60
CA GLY A 593 -16.27 19.78 26.59
C GLY A 593 -15.69 18.45 27.08
N ILE A 594 -16.54 17.49 27.43
CA ILE A 594 -16.12 16.17 27.92
C ILE A 594 -15.41 15.37 26.81
N ILE A 595 -15.90 15.43 25.55
CA ILE A 595 -15.24 14.80 24.40
C ILE A 595 -13.85 15.38 24.22
N HIS A 596 -13.74 16.70 24.18
CA HIS A 596 -12.48 17.42 23.98
C HIS A 596 -11.45 17.09 25.06
N ASP A 597 -11.83 17.15 26.35
CA ASP A 597 -10.94 16.85 27.49
C ASP A 597 -10.45 15.39 27.47
N ARG A 598 -11.32 14.45 27.10
CA ARG A 598 -10.94 13.05 26.96
C ARG A 598 -9.94 12.83 25.83
N LEU A 599 -10.14 13.46 24.69
CA LEU A 599 -9.26 13.33 23.53
C LEU A 599 -7.91 14.01 23.77
N LYS A 600 -7.87 15.16 24.48
CA LYS A 600 -6.62 15.76 24.98
C LYS A 600 -5.84 14.83 25.88
N ALA A 601 -6.50 14.21 26.86
CA ALA A 601 -5.86 13.27 27.76
C ALA A 601 -5.34 12.02 27.04
N ALA A 602 -6.07 11.54 26.04
CA ALA A 602 -5.67 10.41 25.23
C ALA A 602 -4.45 10.72 24.33
N ARG A 603 -4.32 11.95 23.85
CA ARG A 603 -3.18 12.39 23.05
C ARG A 603 -1.87 12.42 23.84
N LEU A 604 -1.94 12.75 25.11
CA LEU A 604 -0.78 12.81 26.01
C LEU A 604 -0.51 11.48 26.74
N ASP A 605 -1.13 10.38 26.32
CA ASP A 605 -1.01 9.06 26.97
C ASP A 605 -1.35 9.06 28.48
N PHE A 606 -2.14 10.03 28.95
CA PHE A 606 -2.65 10.07 30.33
C PHE A 606 -3.78 9.07 30.59
N VAL A 607 -4.14 8.33 29.55
CA VAL A 607 -5.14 7.26 29.58
C VAL A 607 -4.43 5.90 29.55
N ARG A 608 -5.11 4.85 30.01
CA ARG A 608 -4.56 3.49 29.95
C ARG A 608 -4.20 3.15 28.51
N ARG A 609 -2.95 2.77 28.23
CA ARG A 609 -2.41 2.46 26.90
C ARG A 609 -3.15 1.33 26.16
N ASN A 610 -3.82 0.46 26.91
CA ASN A 610 -4.53 -0.70 26.35
C ASN A 610 -6.04 -0.48 26.17
N THR A 611 -6.49 0.76 26.02
CA THR A 611 -7.91 1.06 25.78
C THR A 611 -8.06 2.02 24.61
N PRO A 612 -9.21 2.05 23.94
CA PRO A 612 -9.47 3.04 22.88
C PRO A 612 -9.28 4.48 23.36
N ARG A 613 -8.95 5.40 22.46
CA ARG A 613 -8.73 6.83 22.76
C ARG A 613 -9.95 7.48 23.43
N GLY A 614 -11.14 7.11 22.97
CA GLY A 614 -12.41 7.55 23.55
C GLY A 614 -13.52 6.54 23.30
N VAL A 615 -14.39 6.37 24.29
CA VAL A 615 -15.60 5.56 24.19
C VAL A 615 -16.75 6.40 24.76
N PHE A 616 -17.64 6.87 23.89
CA PHE A 616 -18.71 7.81 24.21
C PHE A 616 -20.07 7.21 23.91
N LEU A 617 -20.99 7.29 24.87
CA LEU A 617 -22.41 6.95 24.68
C LEU A 617 -23.23 8.25 24.65
N LEU A 618 -23.72 8.61 23.48
CA LEU A 618 -24.53 9.82 23.24
C LEU A 618 -25.98 9.50 23.44
N VAL A 619 -26.56 10.01 24.48
CA VAL A 619 -27.97 9.74 24.89
C VAL A 619 -28.82 11.00 24.75
N GLY A 620 -29.97 10.90 24.09
CA GLY A 620 -30.84 12.04 23.91
C GLY A 620 -31.90 11.88 22.81
N PRO A 621 -32.78 12.84 22.60
CA PRO A 621 -33.80 12.80 21.56
C PRO A 621 -33.22 12.70 20.14
N SER A 622 -34.05 12.40 19.16
CA SER A 622 -33.65 12.40 17.75
C SER A 622 -33.39 13.84 17.26
N GLY A 623 -32.43 14.01 16.34
CA GLY A 623 -32.17 15.29 15.68
C GLY A 623 -31.45 16.36 16.52
N VAL A 624 -30.77 15.98 17.63
CA VAL A 624 -30.05 16.93 18.51
C VAL A 624 -28.54 16.97 18.19
N GLY A 625 -28.10 16.35 17.12
CA GLY A 625 -26.71 16.40 16.66
C GLY A 625 -25.78 15.24 17.11
N LYS A 626 -26.33 14.11 17.62
CA LYS A 626 -25.53 12.96 18.07
C LYS A 626 -24.64 12.39 16.95
N THR A 627 -25.20 12.06 15.80
CA THR A 627 -24.48 11.51 14.65
C THR A 627 -23.51 12.54 14.06
N GLU A 628 -23.96 13.79 13.92
CA GLU A 628 -23.16 14.91 13.43
C GLU A 628 -21.90 15.11 14.28
N THR A 629 -21.99 14.95 15.61
CA THR A 629 -20.82 15.05 16.48
C THR A 629 -19.74 14.03 16.13
N ALA A 630 -20.12 12.79 15.83
CA ALA A 630 -19.16 11.76 15.41
C ALA A 630 -18.54 12.08 14.03
N GLU A 631 -19.34 12.61 13.10
CA GLU A 631 -18.88 13.05 11.78
C GLU A 631 -17.90 14.20 11.88
N GLN A 632 -18.18 15.20 12.69
CA GLN A 632 -17.31 16.36 12.89
C GLN A 632 -16.01 15.99 13.60
N VAL A 633 -16.05 15.07 14.57
CA VAL A 633 -14.81 14.54 15.17
C VAL A 633 -13.98 13.78 14.14
N ALA A 634 -14.59 13.00 13.26
CA ALA A 634 -13.88 12.33 12.17
C ALA A 634 -13.26 13.33 11.20
N PHE A 635 -13.99 14.38 10.86
CA PHE A 635 -13.53 15.42 9.93
C PHE A 635 -12.34 16.21 10.48
N HIS A 636 -12.46 16.77 11.70
CA HIS A 636 -11.42 17.65 12.27
C HIS A 636 -10.22 16.89 12.84
N LEU A 637 -10.44 15.74 13.49
CA LEU A 637 -9.36 14.99 14.13
C LEU A 637 -8.61 14.07 13.17
N PHE A 638 -9.33 13.46 12.20
CA PHE A 638 -8.76 12.45 11.30
C PHE A 638 -8.62 12.94 9.85
N GLY A 639 -9.14 14.15 9.52
CA GLY A 639 -8.95 14.80 8.23
C GLY A 639 -9.99 14.44 7.16
N GLY A 640 -11.16 13.92 7.54
CA GLY A 640 -12.25 13.70 6.59
C GLY A 640 -13.31 12.71 7.05
N ARG A 641 -14.49 12.82 6.45
CA ARG A 641 -15.62 11.89 6.68
C ARG A 641 -15.31 10.44 6.28
N GLN A 642 -14.36 10.21 5.39
CA GLN A 642 -13.91 8.87 5.01
C GLN A 642 -13.34 8.07 6.18
N PHE A 643 -12.92 8.73 7.27
CA PHE A 643 -12.43 8.08 8.50
C PHE A 643 -13.55 7.77 9.51
N LEU A 644 -14.80 7.93 9.11
CA LEU A 644 -15.96 7.48 9.90
C LEU A 644 -16.46 6.14 9.37
N THR A 645 -16.53 5.14 10.25
CA THR A 645 -17.22 3.89 9.98
C THR A 645 -18.53 3.87 10.75
N THR A 646 -19.65 3.96 10.04
CA THR A 646 -20.99 3.92 10.65
C THR A 646 -21.57 2.51 10.54
N ILE A 647 -22.00 1.97 11.67
CA ILE A 647 -22.66 0.67 11.76
C ILE A 647 -24.02 0.89 12.43
N ASN A 648 -25.09 0.60 11.68
CA ASN A 648 -26.44 0.67 12.21
C ASN A 648 -26.75 -0.61 13.00
N MET A 649 -26.86 -0.46 14.31
CA MET A 649 -27.06 -1.60 15.22
C MET A 649 -28.48 -2.20 15.13
N SER A 650 -29.41 -1.53 14.46
CA SER A 650 -30.73 -2.10 14.17
C SER A 650 -30.68 -3.30 13.21
N GLU A 651 -29.59 -3.47 12.43
CA GLU A 651 -29.37 -4.65 11.59
C GLU A 651 -28.86 -5.87 12.37
N TYR A 652 -28.50 -5.67 13.63
CA TYR A 652 -27.85 -6.65 14.49
C TYR A 652 -28.71 -7.05 15.70
N GLN A 653 -30.00 -7.21 15.49
CA GLN A 653 -30.97 -7.59 16.55
C GLN A 653 -30.89 -9.05 16.92
N GLU A 654 -30.34 -9.91 16.09
CA GLU A 654 -30.27 -11.36 16.29
C GLU A 654 -28.84 -11.83 16.53
N LYS A 655 -28.70 -12.89 17.37
CA LYS A 655 -27.38 -13.41 17.76
C LYS A 655 -26.53 -13.88 16.57
N HIS A 656 -27.14 -14.45 15.54
CA HIS A 656 -26.39 -14.99 14.39
C HIS A 656 -25.78 -13.89 13.49
N THR A 657 -26.25 -12.65 13.57
CA THR A 657 -25.69 -11.53 12.82
C THR A 657 -24.31 -11.11 13.32
N LEU A 658 -23.84 -11.63 14.48
CA LEU A 658 -22.50 -11.41 15.00
C LEU A 658 -21.42 -11.79 13.97
N SER A 659 -21.63 -12.88 13.22
CA SER A 659 -20.68 -13.32 12.18
C SER A 659 -20.52 -12.32 11.03
N ARG A 660 -21.55 -11.51 10.71
CA ARG A 660 -21.40 -10.42 9.73
C ARG A 660 -20.53 -9.28 10.27
N LEU A 661 -20.50 -9.09 11.59
CA LEU A 661 -19.74 -8.02 12.22
C LEU A 661 -18.25 -8.34 12.32
N ILE A 662 -17.91 -9.58 12.74
CA ILE A 662 -16.54 -10.01 13.03
C ILE A 662 -15.99 -11.07 12.06
N GLY A 663 -16.79 -11.57 11.12
CA GLY A 663 -16.43 -12.67 10.22
C GLY A 663 -16.91 -14.04 10.73
N SER A 664 -17.03 -15.01 9.82
CA SER A 664 -17.49 -16.36 10.12
C SER A 664 -16.36 -17.25 10.62
N PRO A 665 -16.57 -18.05 11.70
CA PRO A 665 -15.57 -18.99 12.17
C PRO A 665 -15.35 -20.15 11.17
N PRO A 666 -14.23 -20.89 11.27
CA PRO A 666 -13.94 -22.03 10.41
C PRO A 666 -15.07 -23.05 10.38
N GLY A 667 -15.47 -23.48 9.18
CA GLY A 667 -16.53 -24.46 8.98
C GLY A 667 -17.93 -23.92 8.75
N TYR A 668 -18.12 -22.60 8.78
CA TYR A 668 -19.38 -21.93 8.47
C TYR A 668 -19.34 -21.26 7.08
N VAL A 669 -20.53 -21.06 6.49
CA VAL A 669 -20.68 -20.34 5.21
C VAL A 669 -20.17 -18.89 5.39
N GLY A 670 -19.35 -18.40 4.43
CA GLY A 670 -18.68 -17.11 4.54
C GLY A 670 -17.34 -17.12 5.30
N TYR A 671 -16.79 -18.31 5.58
CA TYR A 671 -15.42 -18.40 6.11
C TYR A 671 -14.42 -17.84 5.10
N GLY A 672 -13.51 -16.98 5.60
CA GLY A 672 -12.55 -16.23 4.77
C GLY A 672 -13.07 -14.88 4.27
N GLU A 673 -14.38 -14.59 4.40
CA GLU A 673 -14.92 -13.24 4.23
C GLU A 673 -14.78 -12.51 5.58
N GLY A 674 -14.07 -11.40 5.60
CA GLY A 674 -13.88 -10.58 6.82
C GLY A 674 -15.20 -9.99 7.29
N GLY A 675 -15.31 -9.70 8.60
CA GLY A 675 -16.49 -9.02 9.16
C GLY A 675 -16.50 -7.52 8.82
N VAL A 676 -17.69 -6.93 8.74
CA VAL A 676 -17.87 -5.51 8.39
C VAL A 676 -17.07 -4.59 9.32
N LEU A 677 -17.15 -4.80 10.64
CA LEU A 677 -16.40 -4.03 11.63
C LEU A 677 -14.92 -4.33 11.58
N THR A 678 -14.54 -5.61 11.57
CA THR A 678 -13.14 -6.03 11.65
C THR A 678 -12.35 -5.62 10.42
N GLU A 679 -12.94 -5.70 9.22
CA GLU A 679 -12.31 -5.23 7.98
C GLU A 679 -12.23 -3.70 7.91
N ALA A 680 -13.25 -2.99 8.39
CA ALA A 680 -13.22 -1.53 8.45
C ALA A 680 -12.09 -1.03 9.36
N ILE A 681 -11.95 -1.63 10.56
CA ILE A 681 -10.88 -1.29 11.50
C ILE A 681 -9.51 -1.65 10.93
N ARG A 682 -9.37 -2.82 10.28
CA ARG A 682 -8.11 -3.25 9.67
C ARG A 682 -7.66 -2.30 8.56
N LYS A 683 -8.61 -1.81 7.73
CA LYS A 683 -8.32 -0.84 6.66
C LYS A 683 -8.05 0.57 7.20
N LYS A 684 -8.68 0.95 8.32
CA LYS A 684 -8.59 2.28 8.92
C LYS A 684 -8.40 2.19 10.44
N PRO A 685 -7.21 1.78 10.89
CA PRO A 685 -6.94 1.55 12.32
C PRO A 685 -6.93 2.86 13.13
N TYR A 686 -6.91 4.01 12.46
CA TYR A 686 -6.93 5.35 13.02
C TYR A 686 -8.18 6.08 12.50
N SER A 687 -9.31 5.88 13.19
CA SER A 687 -10.62 6.35 12.72
C SER A 687 -11.67 6.45 13.83
N VAL A 688 -12.81 6.96 13.47
CA VAL A 688 -14.02 6.98 14.32
C VAL A 688 -14.93 5.83 13.94
N VAL A 689 -15.41 5.09 14.92
CA VAL A 689 -16.44 4.06 14.76
C VAL A 689 -17.72 4.54 15.43
N LEU A 690 -18.75 4.72 14.63
CA LEU A 690 -20.08 5.11 15.08
C LEU A 690 -21.00 3.89 15.08
N LEU A 691 -21.48 3.51 16.25
CA LEU A 691 -22.51 2.50 16.44
C LEU A 691 -23.84 3.19 16.67
N ASP A 692 -24.69 3.22 15.67
CA ASP A 692 -25.96 3.95 15.73
C ASP A 692 -27.07 3.05 16.27
N GLU A 693 -27.94 3.60 17.15
CA GLU A 693 -29.08 2.93 17.79
C GLU A 693 -28.69 1.65 18.58
N VAL A 694 -27.66 1.74 19.44
CA VAL A 694 -27.11 0.58 20.16
C VAL A 694 -28.09 -0.17 21.05
N GLU A 695 -29.22 0.47 21.48
CA GLU A 695 -30.30 -0.15 22.24
C GLU A 695 -31.05 -1.23 21.46
N LYS A 696 -30.95 -1.24 20.13
CA LYS A 696 -31.64 -2.22 19.28
C LYS A 696 -30.82 -3.49 19.08
N ALA A 697 -29.52 -3.45 19.42
CA ALA A 697 -28.63 -4.58 19.23
C ALA A 697 -28.88 -5.74 20.20
N HIS A 698 -28.64 -6.97 19.75
CA HIS A 698 -28.69 -8.12 20.65
C HIS A 698 -27.62 -8.02 21.75
N SER A 699 -27.94 -8.43 22.97
CA SER A 699 -27.05 -8.32 24.14
C SER A 699 -25.71 -9.05 23.98
N ASP A 700 -25.65 -10.14 23.22
CA ASP A 700 -24.42 -10.88 22.96
C ASP A 700 -23.44 -10.07 22.07
N ILE A 701 -23.95 -9.22 21.18
CA ILE A 701 -23.15 -8.33 20.35
C ILE A 701 -22.50 -7.25 21.19
N MET A 702 -23.21 -6.73 22.17
CA MET A 702 -22.67 -5.76 23.12
C MET A 702 -21.53 -6.34 23.99
N ASN A 703 -21.48 -7.67 24.19
CA ASN A 703 -20.37 -8.32 24.88
C ASN A 703 -19.05 -8.29 24.06
N LEU A 704 -19.10 -8.21 22.73
CA LEU A 704 -17.93 -8.02 21.88
C LEU A 704 -17.25 -6.69 22.19
N PHE A 705 -18.04 -5.62 22.29
CA PHE A 705 -17.52 -4.28 22.57
C PHE A 705 -16.94 -4.15 23.97
N TYR A 706 -17.34 -5.01 24.91
CA TYR A 706 -16.71 -5.06 26.21
C TYR A 706 -15.21 -5.40 26.09
N GLN A 707 -14.81 -6.33 25.23
CA GLN A 707 -13.40 -6.65 25.00
C GLN A 707 -12.65 -5.47 24.37
N ALA A 708 -13.25 -4.84 23.34
CA ALA A 708 -12.68 -3.66 22.69
C ALA A 708 -12.41 -2.53 23.68
N PHE A 709 -13.37 -2.24 24.57
CA PHE A 709 -13.28 -1.10 25.50
C PHE A 709 -12.37 -1.36 26.70
N ASP A 710 -12.20 -2.64 27.08
CA ASP A 710 -11.37 -3.03 28.23
C ASP A 710 -9.92 -3.32 27.85
N LYS A 711 -9.71 -4.06 26.76
CA LYS A 711 -8.40 -4.54 26.32
C LYS A 711 -7.88 -3.81 25.06
N GLY A 712 -8.71 -3.00 24.41
CA GLY A 712 -8.34 -2.34 23.15
C GLY A 712 -8.17 -3.29 21.97
N VAL A 713 -8.73 -4.51 22.03
CA VAL A 713 -8.64 -5.50 20.94
C VAL A 713 -9.97 -6.22 20.74
N ILE A 714 -10.25 -6.62 19.51
CA ILE A 714 -11.36 -7.49 19.12
C ILE A 714 -10.79 -8.69 18.37
N ASN A 715 -11.30 -9.89 18.65
CA ASN A 715 -10.94 -11.07 17.85
C ASN A 715 -11.90 -11.21 16.67
N ASP A 716 -11.35 -11.42 15.47
CA ASP A 716 -12.15 -11.76 14.28
C ASP A 716 -12.66 -13.21 14.33
N GLY A 717 -13.44 -13.61 13.33
CA GLY A 717 -13.98 -14.98 13.22
C GLY A 717 -12.91 -16.07 13.08
N GLU A 718 -11.69 -15.70 12.70
CA GLU A 718 -10.53 -16.60 12.60
C GLU A 718 -9.69 -16.62 13.88
N GLY A 719 -10.03 -15.80 14.86
CA GLY A 719 -9.30 -15.68 16.13
C GLY A 719 -8.08 -14.73 16.06
N ARG A 720 -7.95 -13.93 15.01
CA ARG A 720 -6.90 -12.91 14.90
C ARG A 720 -7.29 -11.69 15.73
N GLU A 721 -6.32 -11.12 16.42
CA GLU A 721 -6.52 -9.90 17.20
C GLU A 721 -6.49 -8.68 16.28
N ILE A 722 -7.50 -7.81 16.42
CA ILE A 722 -7.64 -6.53 15.73
C ILE A 722 -7.47 -5.42 16.76
N ASP A 723 -6.48 -4.57 16.56
CA ASP A 723 -6.17 -3.47 17.47
C ASP A 723 -7.19 -2.33 17.32
N CYS A 724 -7.79 -1.93 18.45
CA CYS A 724 -8.78 -0.85 18.56
C CYS A 724 -8.27 0.36 19.37
N LYS A 725 -6.99 0.37 19.80
CA LYS A 725 -6.46 1.38 20.70
C LYS A 725 -6.46 2.79 20.12
N ASN A 726 -6.29 2.89 18.81
CA ASN A 726 -6.27 4.17 18.09
C ASN A 726 -7.66 4.66 17.64
N LEU A 727 -8.71 3.91 17.94
CA LEU A 727 -10.08 4.25 17.57
C LEU A 727 -10.73 5.17 18.59
N VAL A 728 -11.70 5.96 18.10
CA VAL A 728 -12.68 6.66 18.92
C VAL A 728 -14.05 6.05 18.64
N PHE A 729 -14.69 5.49 19.66
CA PHE A 729 -16.01 4.90 19.56
C PHE A 729 -17.08 5.90 20.00
N PHE A 730 -18.04 6.14 19.11
CA PHE A 730 -19.29 6.82 19.43
C PHE A 730 -20.44 5.82 19.32
N MET A 731 -21.31 5.86 20.30
CA MET A 731 -22.53 5.08 20.33
C MET A 731 -23.69 6.03 20.51
N THR A 732 -24.74 5.89 19.72
CA THR A 732 -25.95 6.69 19.90
C THR A 732 -27.05 5.85 20.51
N SER A 733 -27.86 6.48 21.37
CA SER A 733 -29.04 5.88 21.98
C SER A 733 -30.13 6.89 22.20
N ASN A 734 -31.37 6.44 22.05
CA ASN A 734 -32.56 7.20 22.35
C ASN A 734 -33.21 6.81 23.71
N LEU A 735 -32.53 5.93 24.48
CA LEU A 735 -33.01 5.51 25.81
C LEU A 735 -33.08 6.68 26.76
N GLY A 736 -34.16 6.80 27.49
CA GLY A 736 -34.38 7.89 28.42
C GLY A 736 -34.75 9.23 27.78
N SER A 737 -34.98 9.30 26.47
CA SER A 737 -35.39 10.53 25.77
C SER A 737 -36.67 11.13 26.30
N GLU A 738 -37.63 10.30 26.67
CA GLU A 738 -38.90 10.75 27.27
C GLU A 738 -38.66 11.47 28.61
N ALA A 739 -37.77 10.94 29.46
CA ALA A 739 -37.43 11.57 30.75
C ALA A 739 -36.70 12.92 30.53
N ILE A 740 -35.90 13.04 29.49
CA ILE A 740 -35.22 14.28 29.08
C ILE A 740 -36.26 15.30 28.59
N MET A 741 -37.22 14.88 27.75
CA MET A 741 -38.22 15.75 27.16
C MET A 741 -39.26 16.24 28.18
N GLN A 742 -39.67 15.41 29.15
CA GLN A 742 -40.59 15.78 30.20
C GLN A 742 -40.03 16.80 31.19
N ASN A 743 -38.73 16.91 31.35
CA ASN A 743 -38.05 17.76 32.32
C ASN A 743 -37.13 18.81 31.67
N GLN A 744 -37.52 19.39 30.53
CA GLN A 744 -36.67 20.28 29.72
C GLN A 744 -36.03 21.42 30.50
N GLU A 745 -36.82 22.14 31.34
CA GLU A 745 -36.32 23.26 32.16
C GLU A 745 -35.24 22.81 33.16
N THR A 746 -35.43 21.67 33.79
CA THR A 746 -34.45 21.11 34.75
C THR A 746 -33.21 20.59 34.01
N VAL A 747 -33.41 19.98 32.85
CA VAL A 747 -32.33 19.46 31.98
C VAL A 747 -31.47 20.59 31.40
N ALA A 748 -32.07 21.72 31.04
CA ALA A 748 -31.35 22.88 30.51
C ALA A 748 -30.31 23.41 31.50
N THR A 749 -30.64 23.45 32.80
CA THR A 749 -29.79 24.02 33.87
C THR A 749 -28.93 22.98 34.58
N ALA A 750 -29.21 21.68 34.42
CA ALA A 750 -28.51 20.62 35.13
C ALA A 750 -27.08 20.41 34.62
N SER A 751 -26.19 20.05 35.55
CA SER A 751 -24.81 19.59 35.19
C SER A 751 -24.83 18.23 34.47
N MET A 752 -23.84 17.95 33.64
CA MET A 752 -23.73 16.66 32.93
C MET A 752 -23.69 15.47 33.90
N GLU A 753 -23.06 15.61 35.05
CA GLU A 753 -23.03 14.57 36.09
C GLU A 753 -24.41 14.27 36.68
N ALA A 754 -25.23 15.30 36.90
CA ALA A 754 -26.60 15.14 37.37
C ALA A 754 -27.50 14.45 36.34
N LEU A 755 -27.31 14.79 35.05
CA LEU A 755 -28.01 14.16 33.92
C LEU A 755 -27.57 12.70 33.74
N GLU A 756 -26.28 12.40 33.84
CA GLU A 756 -25.78 11.03 33.79
C GLU A 756 -26.40 10.17 34.89
N LYS A 757 -26.43 10.70 36.13
CA LYS A 757 -27.04 10.01 37.27
C LYS A 757 -28.55 9.76 37.10
N ALA A 758 -29.28 10.68 36.50
CA ALA A 758 -30.69 10.54 36.20
C ALA A 758 -30.98 9.50 35.09
N LEU A 759 -30.12 9.44 34.06
CA LEU A 759 -30.26 8.51 32.94
C LEU A 759 -29.82 7.10 33.26
N ARG A 760 -28.89 6.92 34.21
CA ARG A 760 -28.28 5.65 34.55
C ARG A 760 -29.25 4.50 34.80
N PRO A 761 -30.37 4.68 35.54
CA PRO A 761 -31.35 3.61 35.76
C PRO A 761 -32.01 3.12 34.45
N HIS A 762 -32.26 4.03 33.50
CA HIS A 762 -32.80 3.68 32.18
C HIS A 762 -31.81 2.90 31.33
N LEU A 763 -30.53 3.28 31.39
CA LEU A 763 -29.47 2.61 30.65
C LEU A 763 -29.14 1.22 31.24
N GLU A 764 -29.17 1.05 32.56
CA GLU A 764 -28.93 -0.23 33.25
C GLU A 764 -29.99 -1.30 32.96
N GLN A 765 -31.15 -0.93 32.44
CA GLN A 765 -32.15 -1.89 31.97
C GLN A 765 -31.75 -2.59 30.67
N HIS A 766 -30.92 -1.94 29.83
CA HIS A 766 -30.51 -2.43 28.52
C HIS A 766 -29.03 -2.83 28.47
N PHE A 767 -28.18 -2.14 29.20
CA PHE A 767 -26.73 -2.36 29.19
C PHE A 767 -26.25 -2.89 30.53
N LYS A 768 -25.30 -3.84 30.47
CA LYS A 768 -24.65 -4.34 31.69
C LYS A 768 -23.88 -3.22 32.40
N PRO A 769 -23.94 -3.10 33.74
CA PRO A 769 -23.21 -2.06 34.49
C PRO A 769 -21.69 -2.05 34.19
N ALA A 770 -21.11 -3.22 33.91
CA ALA A 770 -19.70 -3.37 33.57
C ALA A 770 -19.35 -2.72 32.22
N LEU A 771 -20.25 -2.69 31.25
CA LEU A 771 -20.07 -2.02 29.98
C LEU A 771 -20.21 -0.50 30.14
N LEU A 772 -21.25 -0.04 30.85
CA LEU A 772 -21.46 1.38 31.13
C LEU A 772 -20.28 2.03 31.88
N ALA A 773 -19.63 1.28 32.77
CA ALA A 773 -18.44 1.77 33.48
C ALA A 773 -17.21 2.06 32.57
N ARG A 774 -17.20 1.59 31.32
CA ARG A 774 -16.14 1.80 30.33
C ARG A 774 -16.46 2.88 29.31
N MET A 775 -17.68 3.43 29.36
CA MET A 775 -18.16 4.48 28.47
C MET A 775 -18.25 5.81 29.20
N ARG A 776 -18.10 6.90 28.49
CA ARG A 776 -18.50 8.23 28.95
C ARG A 776 -19.91 8.49 28.44
N ILE A 777 -20.85 8.58 29.37
CA ILE A 777 -22.26 8.86 29.06
C ILE A 777 -22.41 10.36 28.90
N LEU A 778 -22.88 10.79 27.72
CA LEU A 778 -23.09 12.19 27.35
C LEU A 778 -24.55 12.41 27.06
N CYS A 779 -25.17 13.27 27.83
CA CYS A 779 -26.56 13.66 27.63
C CYS A 779 -26.64 14.82 26.61
N PHE A 780 -27.30 14.56 25.49
CA PHE A 780 -27.63 15.58 24.50
C PHE A 780 -28.97 16.23 24.87
N LYS A 781 -28.91 17.54 25.10
CA LYS A 781 -30.07 18.32 25.51
C LYS A 781 -30.99 18.60 24.34
N PRO A 782 -32.33 18.74 24.60
CA PRO A 782 -33.24 19.25 23.58
C PRO A 782 -32.80 20.63 23.11
N LEU A 783 -33.03 20.94 21.84
CA LEU A 783 -32.69 22.23 21.26
C LEU A 783 -33.73 23.28 21.62
N ASP A 784 -33.30 24.43 22.13
CA ASP A 784 -34.16 25.59 22.35
C ASP A 784 -34.36 26.39 21.04
N LYS A 785 -35.24 27.36 21.06
CA LYS A 785 -35.63 28.14 19.87
C LYS A 785 -34.43 28.93 19.31
N GLU A 786 -33.59 29.48 20.18
CA GLU A 786 -32.40 30.25 19.77
C GLU A 786 -31.38 29.40 19.09
N THR A 787 -31.13 28.21 19.65
CA THR A 787 -30.25 27.22 19.07
C THR A 787 -30.76 26.72 17.69
N ILE A 788 -32.06 26.46 17.57
CA ILE A 788 -32.69 26.08 16.30
C ILE A 788 -32.47 27.18 15.25
N ALA A 789 -32.70 28.45 15.61
CA ALA A 789 -32.48 29.58 14.69
C ALA A 789 -31.03 29.66 14.23
N SER A 790 -30.05 29.45 15.14
CA SER A 790 -28.64 29.44 14.79
C SER A 790 -28.26 28.25 13.89
N ILE A 791 -28.87 27.08 14.05
CA ILE A 791 -28.68 25.93 13.17
C ILE A 791 -29.27 26.19 11.79
N ILE A 792 -30.45 26.82 11.69
CA ILE A 792 -31.07 27.18 10.41
C ILE A 792 -30.14 28.11 9.64
N THR A 793 -29.60 29.16 10.30
CA THR A 793 -28.64 30.07 9.68
C THR A 793 -27.41 29.32 9.16
N LEU A 794 -26.77 28.46 9.98
CA LEU A 794 -25.62 27.67 9.58
C LEU A 794 -25.90 26.78 8.35
N LYS A 795 -27.09 26.14 8.31
CA LYS A 795 -27.49 25.30 7.19
C LYS A 795 -27.76 26.10 5.91
N LEU A 796 -28.37 27.27 6.02
CA LEU A 796 -28.57 28.15 4.87
C LEU A 796 -27.28 28.73 4.38
N ASP A 797 -26.33 29.09 5.26
CA ASP A 797 -24.98 29.55 4.89
C ASP A 797 -24.21 28.45 4.11
N GLN A 798 -24.27 27.19 4.58
CA GLN A 798 -23.65 26.06 3.89
C GLN A 798 -24.25 25.85 2.49
N GLN A 799 -25.58 25.99 2.34
CA GLN A 799 -26.24 25.89 1.04
C GLN A 799 -25.88 27.07 0.13
N ALA A 800 -25.76 28.29 0.69
CA ALA A 800 -25.35 29.48 -0.04
C ALA A 800 -23.93 29.34 -0.59
N GLU A 801 -23.01 28.80 0.21
CA GLU A 801 -21.65 28.57 -0.23
C GLU A 801 -21.58 27.51 -1.33
N LEU A 802 -22.33 26.41 -1.20
CA LEU A 802 -22.40 25.33 -2.17
C LEU A 802 -23.00 25.81 -3.52
N LEU A 803 -24.04 26.66 -3.50
CA LEU A 803 -24.63 27.24 -4.71
C LEU A 803 -23.68 28.25 -5.36
N ARG A 804 -22.93 29.01 -4.56
CA ARG A 804 -21.93 29.96 -5.04
C ARG A 804 -20.76 29.25 -5.71
N GLU A 805 -20.22 28.19 -5.08
CA GLU A 805 -19.09 27.42 -5.65
C GLU A 805 -19.49 26.64 -6.91
N SER A 806 -20.67 26.02 -6.89
CA SER A 806 -21.08 25.12 -7.99
C SER A 806 -21.63 25.85 -9.20
N ARG A 807 -22.31 27.02 -9.00
CA ARG A 807 -23.06 27.71 -10.05
C ARG A 807 -22.86 29.23 -10.07
N GLY A 808 -22.13 29.80 -9.12
CA GLY A 808 -21.97 31.25 -9.00
C GLY A 808 -23.22 31.97 -8.46
N ILE A 809 -24.20 31.25 -7.90
CA ILE A 809 -25.48 31.79 -7.41
C ILE A 809 -25.32 32.27 -5.97
N ALA A 810 -25.61 33.54 -5.71
CA ALA A 810 -25.65 34.09 -4.36
C ALA A 810 -27.04 33.90 -3.74
N LEU A 811 -27.13 33.10 -2.66
CA LEU A 811 -28.37 32.90 -1.90
C LEU A 811 -28.44 33.90 -0.72
N THR A 812 -29.58 34.55 -0.54
CA THR A 812 -29.85 35.50 0.56
C THR A 812 -31.28 35.28 1.10
N TRP A 813 -31.53 35.60 2.36
CA TRP A 813 -32.82 35.41 3.03
C TRP A 813 -33.12 36.51 4.03
N ASP A 814 -34.39 36.65 4.41
CA ASP A 814 -34.86 37.57 5.43
C ASP A 814 -35.03 36.91 6.82
N ALA A 815 -35.17 37.71 7.87
CA ALA A 815 -35.40 37.22 9.24
C ALA A 815 -36.70 36.42 9.38
N GLN A 816 -37.74 36.77 8.59
CA GLN A 816 -39.02 36.07 8.61
C GLN A 816 -38.92 34.66 8.04
N THR A 817 -38.01 34.43 7.08
CA THR A 817 -37.66 33.10 6.56
C THR A 817 -37.09 32.19 7.65
N LEU A 818 -36.21 32.70 8.51
CA LEU A 818 -35.69 31.94 9.66
C LEU A 818 -36.78 31.57 10.64
N GLU A 819 -37.69 32.52 10.98
CA GLU A 819 -38.83 32.26 11.86
C GLU A 819 -39.80 31.25 11.27
N GLN A 820 -40.08 31.34 9.98
CA GLN A 820 -40.98 30.40 9.28
C GLN A 820 -40.38 28.97 9.25
N ILE A 821 -39.12 28.81 8.96
CA ILE A 821 -38.43 27.50 9.02
C ILE A 821 -38.50 26.97 10.46
N ALA A 822 -38.18 27.79 11.45
CA ALA A 822 -38.27 27.41 12.87
C ALA A 822 -39.69 26.99 13.29
N ALA A 823 -40.70 27.68 12.81
CA ALA A 823 -42.10 27.34 13.08
C ALA A 823 -42.48 25.97 12.47
N LEU A 824 -42.06 25.70 11.24
CA LEU A 824 -42.28 24.41 10.59
C LEU A 824 -41.56 23.26 11.33
N CYS A 825 -40.40 23.52 11.91
CA CYS A 825 -39.59 22.54 12.65
C CYS A 825 -40.12 22.33 14.09
N SER A 826 -40.79 23.33 14.72
CA SER A 826 -41.22 23.27 16.11
C SER A 826 -42.34 22.27 16.40
N HIS A 827 -43.06 21.81 15.38
CA HIS A 827 -44.15 20.84 15.50
C HIS A 827 -43.72 19.37 15.31
N ALA A 828 -42.41 19.10 15.11
CA ALA A 828 -41.96 17.77 14.79
C ALA A 828 -41.02 17.19 15.87
N GLU A 829 -41.24 15.93 16.23
CA GLU A 829 -40.40 15.16 17.16
C GLU A 829 -38.94 14.93 16.64
N ASN A 830 -38.63 15.40 15.43
CA ASN A 830 -37.39 15.06 14.70
C ASN A 830 -36.26 16.12 14.76
N GLY A 831 -36.45 17.23 15.53
CA GLY A 831 -35.37 18.21 15.76
C GLY A 831 -34.76 18.81 14.48
N ALA A 832 -33.44 19.00 14.45
CA ALA A 832 -32.73 19.63 13.34
C ALA A 832 -32.81 18.89 11.99
N ARG A 833 -33.17 17.61 11.94
CA ARG A 833 -33.38 16.86 10.67
C ARG A 833 -34.51 17.46 9.81
N MET A 834 -35.50 18.11 10.45
CA MET A 834 -36.57 18.78 9.72
C MET A 834 -36.08 20.00 8.95
N ILE A 835 -35.01 20.66 9.41
CA ILE A 835 -34.46 21.85 8.75
C ILE A 835 -33.98 21.47 7.34
N ASP A 836 -33.18 20.40 7.23
CA ASP A 836 -32.72 19.92 5.94
C ASP A 836 -33.89 19.54 5.02
N GLN A 837 -34.91 18.85 5.54
CA GLN A 837 -36.09 18.50 4.77
C GLN A 837 -36.90 19.73 4.30
N VAL A 838 -36.98 20.80 5.11
CA VAL A 838 -37.67 22.04 4.71
C VAL A 838 -36.87 22.72 3.59
N ILE A 839 -35.56 22.81 3.71
CA ILE A 839 -34.68 23.39 2.67
C ILE A 839 -34.75 22.59 1.36
N GLU A 840 -34.65 21.27 1.45
CA GLU A 840 -34.69 20.37 0.27
C GLU A 840 -36.08 20.34 -0.39
N ARG A 841 -37.11 20.52 0.36
CA ARG A 841 -38.47 20.44 -0.18
C ARG A 841 -38.99 21.76 -0.73
N TRP A 842 -38.65 22.89 -0.10
CA TRP A 842 -39.31 24.16 -0.36
C TRP A 842 -38.35 25.21 -1.00
N ILE A 843 -37.06 25.16 -0.75
CA ILE A 843 -36.10 26.16 -1.20
C ILE A 843 -35.31 25.68 -2.42
N LEU A 844 -34.72 24.50 -2.37
CA LEU A 844 -33.83 24.02 -3.44
C LEU A 844 -34.57 23.68 -4.75
N PRO A 845 -35.78 23.05 -4.78
CA PRO A 845 -36.40 22.67 -6.04
C PRO A 845 -36.79 23.85 -6.94
N PRO A 846 -37.36 24.95 -6.42
CA PRO A 846 -37.64 26.13 -7.27
C PRO A 846 -36.37 26.78 -7.82
N ILE A 847 -35.29 26.78 -7.03
CA ILE A 847 -33.99 27.28 -7.53
C ILE A 847 -33.45 26.39 -8.67
N ALA A 848 -33.58 25.08 -8.52
CA ALA A 848 -33.12 24.12 -9.55
C ALA A 848 -33.98 24.23 -10.83
N GLU A 849 -35.30 24.40 -10.71
CA GLU A 849 -36.21 24.55 -11.84
C GLU A 849 -35.91 25.83 -12.62
N GLU A 850 -35.81 26.97 -11.97
CA GLU A 850 -35.46 28.24 -12.59
C GLU A 850 -34.04 28.21 -13.20
N ALA A 851 -33.07 27.61 -12.51
CA ALA A 851 -31.70 27.47 -13.03
C ALA A 851 -31.68 26.64 -14.31
N LEU A 852 -32.47 25.56 -14.42
CA LEU A 852 -32.58 24.75 -15.61
C LEU A 852 -33.27 25.51 -16.76
N GLU A 853 -34.32 26.27 -16.50
CA GLU A 853 -35.00 27.09 -17.50
C GLU A 853 -34.07 28.19 -18.06
N ARG A 854 -33.27 28.80 -17.17
CA ARG A 854 -32.33 29.86 -17.57
C ARG A 854 -31.07 29.33 -18.26
N ILE A 855 -30.66 28.10 -18.02
CA ILE A 855 -29.60 27.45 -18.82
C ILE A 855 -30.07 27.34 -20.28
N VAL A 856 -31.35 27.05 -20.52
CA VAL A 856 -31.91 26.94 -21.89
C VAL A 856 -32.02 28.31 -22.55
N SER A 857 -32.32 29.36 -21.81
CA SER A 857 -32.44 30.76 -22.28
C SER A 857 -31.13 31.52 -22.33
N HIS A 858 -29.98 30.94 -21.87
CA HIS A 858 -28.67 31.58 -21.76
C HIS A 858 -28.67 32.87 -20.89
N ASP A 859 -29.51 32.93 -19.83
CA ASP A 859 -29.62 34.04 -18.91
C ASP A 859 -29.29 33.54 -17.48
N PRO A 860 -28.02 33.49 -17.03
CA PRO A 860 -27.64 32.89 -15.75
C PRO A 860 -28.24 33.62 -14.55
N ILE A 861 -28.59 32.84 -13.53
CA ILE A 861 -29.04 33.40 -12.24
C ILE A 861 -27.81 33.86 -11.45
N GLU A 862 -27.75 35.12 -11.04
CA GLU A 862 -26.67 35.64 -10.19
C GLU A 862 -27.04 35.65 -8.70
N LYS A 863 -28.29 35.98 -8.38
CA LYS A 863 -28.76 36.09 -6.98
C LYS A 863 -30.17 35.56 -6.82
N VAL A 864 -30.39 34.82 -5.74
CA VAL A 864 -31.70 34.35 -5.27
C VAL A 864 -31.97 34.91 -3.88
N HIS A 865 -33.15 35.52 -3.68
CA HIS A 865 -33.59 35.96 -2.39
C HIS A 865 -34.84 35.19 -1.95
N VAL A 866 -34.80 34.64 -0.73
CA VAL A 866 -35.88 33.84 -0.14
C VAL A 866 -36.62 34.63 0.88
N CYS A 867 -37.94 34.80 0.69
CA CYS A 867 -38.87 35.48 1.64
C CYS A 867 -39.94 34.53 2.12
N ALA A 868 -40.36 34.68 3.39
CA ALA A 868 -41.51 33.97 3.92
C ALA A 868 -42.83 34.56 3.41
N LYS A 869 -43.76 33.72 2.93
CA LYS A 869 -45.08 34.15 2.47
C LYS A 869 -46.17 33.10 2.72
N ASP A 870 -47.29 33.48 3.34
CA ASP A 870 -48.50 32.68 3.52
C ASP A 870 -48.27 31.22 3.97
N GLY A 871 -47.30 30.99 4.88
CA GLY A 871 -46.97 29.65 5.38
C GLY A 871 -46.04 28.82 4.48
N GLY A 872 -45.50 29.43 3.42
CA GLY A 872 -44.48 28.85 2.50
C GLY A 872 -43.37 29.85 2.26
N PHE A 873 -42.67 29.68 1.15
CA PHE A 873 -41.53 30.52 0.73
C PHE A 873 -41.75 31.04 -0.69
N GLU A 874 -41.44 32.30 -0.89
CA GLU A 874 -41.39 32.94 -2.20
C GLU A 874 -39.96 33.25 -2.54
N LEU A 875 -39.53 32.83 -3.72
CA LEU A 875 -38.18 33.05 -4.20
C LEU A 875 -38.17 34.13 -5.28
N THR A 876 -37.31 35.11 -5.10
CA THR A 876 -37.10 36.18 -6.10
C THR A 876 -35.75 35.97 -6.77
N PHE A 877 -35.74 35.81 -8.10
CA PHE A 877 -34.55 35.64 -8.91
C PHE A 877 -34.16 36.98 -9.51
N LEU A 878 -32.99 37.48 -9.18
CA LEU A 878 -32.54 38.80 -9.61
C LEU A 878 -31.45 38.60 -10.68
N PRO A 879 -31.59 39.22 -11.88
CA PRO A 879 -30.48 39.54 -12.78
C PRO A 879 -29.64 40.64 -12.15
N GLU A 880 -28.40 40.86 -12.64
CA GLU A 880 -27.39 41.84 -12.14
C GLU A 880 -27.98 43.05 -11.37
N LEU A 881 -27.60 43.17 -10.11
CA LEU A 881 -27.88 44.43 -9.35
C LEU A 881 -27.03 45.55 -9.97
N THR A 882 -27.74 46.49 -10.61
CA THR A 882 -27.10 47.76 -10.96
C THR A 882 -26.49 48.37 -9.69
N SER A 883 -25.31 48.94 -9.81
CA SER A 883 -24.51 49.51 -8.71
C SER A 883 -25.25 50.51 -7.80
N GLN A 884 -26.46 50.95 -8.17
CA GLN A 884 -27.36 51.82 -7.37
C GLN A 884 -28.11 51.07 -6.26
N MET A 885 -28.41 49.77 -6.41
CA MET A 885 -29.11 48.98 -5.38
C MET A 885 -28.19 48.46 -4.25
N LEU A 886 -26.89 48.38 -4.51
CA LEU A 886 -25.86 48.04 -3.49
C LEU A 886 -25.61 49.22 -2.52
N ALA A 887 -25.77 50.48 -2.99
CA ALA A 887 -25.57 51.67 -2.17
C ALA A 887 -26.68 51.87 -1.15
N ASP A 888 -27.91 51.44 -1.43
CA ASP A 888 -29.06 51.58 -0.53
C ASP A 888 -29.08 50.57 0.63
N GLN A 889 -28.32 49.46 0.54
CA GLN A 889 -28.24 48.43 1.65
C GLN A 889 -27.06 48.70 2.62
N GLU A 890 -26.09 49.58 2.28
CA GLU A 890 -25.00 49.96 3.19
C GLU A 890 -25.32 51.16 4.09
N HIS A 891 -26.54 51.74 4.02
CA HIS A 891 -26.97 52.82 4.83
C HIS A 891 -28.13 52.48 5.78
N GLU A 892 -27.94 51.50 6.69
CA GLU A 892 -28.61 51.54 7.99
C GLU A 892 -27.62 52.07 9.04
N PRO A 893 -27.94 53.20 9.68
CA PRO A 893 -27.04 53.79 10.66
C PRO A 893 -27.01 52.97 11.93
N GLN A 894 -25.81 52.57 12.34
CA GLN A 894 -25.57 52.16 13.73
C GLN A 894 -25.95 53.32 14.65
N GLU A 895 -27.13 53.24 15.31
CA GLU A 895 -27.42 54.09 16.45
C GLU A 895 -26.45 53.75 17.59
N THR A 896 -25.46 54.61 17.76
CA THR A 896 -24.67 54.70 18.97
C THR A 896 -25.58 55.18 20.12
N GLY A 897 -26.06 54.28 20.93
CA GLY A 897 -26.56 54.63 22.24
C GLY A 897 -25.43 54.87 23.21
N GLN A 898 -25.11 56.12 23.42
CA GLN A 898 -24.55 56.61 24.69
C GLN A 898 -25.72 56.84 25.64
N ASP A 899 -25.80 56.03 26.75
CA ASP A 899 -25.91 56.52 28.14
C ASP A 899 -25.74 55.32 29.09
#